data_b6619bb9f85977baed31c82e5d3ec6d1
#
_entry.id   b6619bb9f85977baed31c82e5d3ec6d1
#
_cell.length_a   1.000
_cell.length_b   1.000
_cell.length_c   1.000
_cell.angle_alpha   90.00
_cell.angle_beta   90.00
_cell.angle_gamma   90.00
#
_symmetry.space_group_name_H-M   'P 1'
#
loop_
_entity.id
_entity.type
_entity.pdbx_description
1 polymer ?
#
loop_
_entity_poly.entity_id
_entity_poly.type
_entity_poly.pdbx_seq_one_letter_code
_entity_poly.pdbx_strand_id
1 'polypeptide(L)'
;MRSGDFTRLGASAVIAALLTFTAATACDIESPAMREHMQHRPQHQPMAPASRTPCVGGMAGIYPCSNIDLLAFVPVSQFQATTTNSLWGWTDPDSGTEYALIGANNGIAFYDLSTPDQPRYLGKLPTSAGSSIWRDVRVYQNHAFVVSDANPGHGLQVFDLTRLRTVTSPQTFTEDGHYSGFGSSHTISINETTGYASVAGADIVCPGDSDHGGLQILDIHNPTSPTFAGCINDAGYTHESQCYVYSGPDSEHAGRDLCFDSNGSSGRIAIVDVTDKANPVTLSSTPYNGSAYTHQSWLTEDQHYLLLDDELDEEDTGNNARTYIFDVSDLDSPKLVGFHEHPLTVIDHNLYVHGNYVYQSDYEAGVRILRIDDLAAQALTEVAFFDTYPNSDTPNFNGTWNNYRFPGSGVVIATGIDEGFFVLEPHLCSAPETPANLEATAGGDHVINLAWDASANDTTTYRVERAQGGCQGAFHTIADQLSDASYSDVDASGQVTYGYRVTAFDGTGFCASSTSNCVEAQTTGTCTAAPIFGGIVSAANEGTAQCRIDLGWIAANPACGGPATYSIYRSFDASFIPGADTRIALGWLDTTYTDLGATSGTTQYYAVRSVDTANSTEDDNLVRLAVTPSGPSADGTFASGAEPGDPNLEAMQADTRGPSAPAAIGWSISTARFHAGERSFWSTANNNLCASLTTPSFELTAGETSTLSFWTAWDIELGWDGGVIEVSTDGGASWTRVTPDGGYPGTISQGGTLCGIATGSGAFTGMSHLTWAPYQVDLSAYAGQTVQARWLYRTDQEQTGEGWFVDDVALTHAQVPGMCVTAPDGLLIDGFDTP
;
A
#
# COMPACT_ATOMS: atom_id res chain seq x y z
N MET A 1 48.14 69.57 25.65
CA MET A 1 47.74 70.84 25.10
C MET A 1 46.41 70.68 24.39
N ARG A 2 45.37 71.29 24.94
CA ARG A 2 44.14 71.85 24.32
C ARG A 2 43.30 70.78 23.46
N SER A 3 42.19 70.35 23.94
CA SER A 3 40.90 71.03 24.20
C SER A 3 40.09 71.28 22.87
N GLY A 4 38.87 70.77 22.83
CA GLY A 4 37.92 71.22 21.91
C GLY A 4 36.67 70.36 21.89
N ASP A 5 35.80 70.60 22.91
CA ASP A 5 34.38 70.31 22.91
C ASP A 5 33.67 70.82 21.67
N PHE A 6 32.66 70.19 21.15
CA PHE A 6 31.35 70.75 20.90
C PHE A 6 30.26 69.72 20.68
N THR A 7 29.27 69.90 21.45
CA THR A 7 27.95 69.22 21.67
C THR A 7 26.99 69.28 20.46
N ARG A 8 26.07 68.31 20.54
CA ARG A 8 24.61 68.22 20.12
C ARG A 8 24.33 67.83 18.68
N LEU A 9 23.41 66.93 18.40
CA LEU A 9 21.99 66.85 18.72
C LEU A 9 21.50 65.45 18.38
N GLY A 10 20.62 64.92 19.21
CA GLY A 10 20.00 63.61 18.95
C GLY A 10 18.98 63.68 17.83
N ALA A 11 18.94 62.58 17.11
CA ALA A 11 17.77 62.18 16.35
C ALA A 11 17.56 60.66 16.62
N SER A 12 16.53 60.37 17.40
CA SER A 12 16.03 58.99 17.63
C SER A 12 15.48 58.45 16.32
N ALA A 13 16.26 57.64 15.64
CA ALA A 13 15.73 56.81 14.57
C ALA A 13 15.12 55.54 15.21
N VAL A 14 13.80 55.46 15.23
CA VAL A 14 13.06 54.22 15.49
C VAL A 14 13.34 53.32 14.30
N ILE A 15 14.24 52.36 14.48
CA ILE A 15 14.37 51.21 13.54
C ILE A 15 13.17 50.30 13.81
N ALA A 16 12.14 50.44 12.98
CA ALA A 16 11.15 49.41 12.82
C ALA A 16 11.85 48.16 12.21
N ALA A 17 12.18 47.22 13.06
CA ALA A 17 12.54 45.90 12.58
C ALA A 17 11.27 45.31 11.89
N LEU A 18 11.23 45.36 10.56
CA LEU A 18 10.41 44.49 9.77
C LEU A 18 10.92 43.07 10.06
N LEU A 19 10.26 42.38 10.95
CA LEU A 19 10.26 40.91 10.95
C LEU A 19 9.59 40.50 9.64
N THR A 20 10.38 40.31 8.61
CA THR A 20 9.99 39.46 7.50
C THR A 20 9.82 38.05 8.12
N PHE A 21 8.59 37.66 8.36
CA PHE A 21 8.28 36.24 8.40
C PHE A 21 8.71 35.70 7.02
N THR A 22 9.87 35.10 6.96
CA THR A 22 10.16 34.13 5.93
C THR A 22 9.10 33.06 6.16
N ALA A 23 8.19 32.90 5.19
CA ALA A 23 7.40 31.70 5.08
C ALA A 23 8.38 30.54 5.30
N ALA A 24 8.02 29.62 6.21
CA ALA A 24 8.75 28.38 6.33
C ALA A 24 8.83 27.80 4.91
N THR A 25 10.03 27.76 4.38
CA THR A 25 10.30 27.10 3.12
C THR A 25 9.87 25.66 3.29
N ALA A 26 9.12 25.19 2.33
CA ALA A 26 8.80 23.77 2.16
C ALA A 26 10.01 22.90 2.52
N CYS A 27 9.78 21.73 3.08
CA CYS A 27 10.76 20.76 3.54
C CYS A 27 12.04 20.77 2.69
N ASP A 28 13.18 20.95 3.34
CA ASP A 28 14.49 20.67 2.75
C ASP A 28 14.66 19.13 2.74
N ILE A 29 14.00 18.51 1.78
CA ILE A 29 13.81 17.07 1.67
C ILE A 29 15.04 16.43 1.03
N GLU A 30 15.73 17.13 0.14
CA GLU A 30 17.00 16.72 -0.44
C GLU A 30 18.19 17.45 0.18
N SER A 31 19.38 16.83 0.14
CA SER A 31 20.57 17.49 0.64
C SER A 31 20.76 18.84 -0.07
N PRO A 32 21.13 19.90 0.63
CA PRO A 32 21.42 21.19 0.00
C PRO A 32 22.48 21.09 -1.13
N ALA A 33 23.42 20.14 -1.00
CA ALA A 33 24.44 19.84 -2.00
C ALA A 33 23.83 19.31 -3.30
N MET A 34 22.91 18.36 -3.23
CA MET A 34 22.21 17.82 -4.39
C MET A 34 21.39 18.88 -5.13
N ARG A 35 20.65 19.73 -4.41
CA ARG A 35 19.92 20.87 -5.03
C ARG A 35 20.85 21.86 -5.73
N GLU A 36 22.00 22.19 -5.11
CA GLU A 36 23.00 23.09 -5.67
C GLU A 36 23.61 22.47 -6.94
N HIS A 37 23.93 21.18 -6.89
CA HIS A 37 24.50 20.43 -8.01
C HIS A 37 23.51 20.36 -9.18
N MET A 38 22.27 19.94 -8.94
CA MET A 38 21.22 19.85 -9.96
C MET A 38 20.89 21.19 -10.62
N GLN A 39 21.06 22.32 -9.91
CA GLN A 39 20.88 23.67 -10.46
C GLN A 39 22.06 24.14 -11.30
N HIS A 40 23.26 23.63 -11.07
CA HIS A 40 24.50 24.11 -11.68
C HIS A 40 25.15 23.08 -12.62
N ARG A 41 24.55 21.91 -12.87
CA ARG A 41 25.08 20.89 -13.76
C ARG A 41 25.29 21.43 -15.19
N PRO A 42 26.31 20.94 -15.92
CA PRO A 42 26.54 21.34 -17.30
C PRO A 42 25.37 20.91 -18.18
N GLN A 43 24.77 21.83 -18.92
CA GLN A 43 23.73 21.48 -19.89
C GLN A 43 24.35 20.81 -21.12
N HIS A 44 23.85 19.65 -21.50
CA HIS A 44 24.31 18.95 -22.70
C HIS A 44 23.77 19.53 -23.98
N GLN A 45 24.53 19.31 -25.08
CA GLN A 45 24.05 19.63 -26.43
C GLN A 45 22.92 18.67 -26.81
N PRO A 46 21.84 19.16 -27.41
CA PRO A 46 20.76 18.30 -27.87
C PRO A 46 21.29 17.27 -28.87
N MET A 47 21.10 15.99 -28.58
CA MET A 47 21.45 14.91 -29.50
C MET A 47 20.36 14.73 -30.58
N ALA A 48 20.73 14.25 -31.77
CA ALA A 48 19.76 13.95 -32.81
C ALA A 48 19.02 12.65 -32.49
N PRO A 49 17.72 12.52 -32.87
CA PRO A 49 17.01 11.25 -32.75
C PRO A 49 17.79 10.11 -33.41
N ALA A 50 17.80 8.95 -32.77
CA ALA A 50 18.42 7.75 -33.31
C ALA A 50 17.36 6.65 -33.49
N SER A 51 17.52 5.88 -34.58
CA SER A 51 16.74 4.68 -34.87
C SER A 51 17.51 3.43 -34.43
N ARG A 52 16.91 2.26 -34.59
CA ARG A 52 17.50 0.97 -34.22
C ARG A 52 18.97 0.88 -34.61
N THR A 53 19.81 0.67 -33.61
CA THR A 53 21.26 0.56 -33.73
C THR A 53 21.72 -0.60 -32.83
N PRO A 54 22.15 -1.74 -33.41
CA PRO A 54 22.59 -2.87 -32.61
C PRO A 54 23.92 -2.58 -31.92
N CYS A 55 24.13 -3.21 -30.77
CA CYS A 55 25.38 -3.17 -30.02
C CYS A 55 26.41 -4.09 -30.69
N VAL A 56 27.34 -3.51 -31.45
CA VAL A 56 28.35 -4.26 -32.17
C VAL A 56 29.74 -3.76 -31.79
N GLY A 57 30.60 -4.71 -31.35
CA GLY A 57 31.96 -4.37 -30.94
C GLY A 57 32.01 -3.42 -29.72
N GLY A 58 31.02 -3.48 -28.86
CA GLY A 58 30.94 -2.64 -27.66
C GLY A 58 30.33 -1.27 -27.87
N MET A 59 29.71 -1.02 -29.00
CA MET A 59 29.12 0.27 -29.34
C MET A 59 27.77 0.16 -30.08
N ALA A 60 26.78 0.96 -29.67
CA ALA A 60 25.57 1.21 -30.42
C ALA A 60 25.58 2.68 -30.92
N GLY A 61 26.18 2.92 -32.08
CA GLY A 61 26.47 4.26 -32.58
C GLY A 61 27.53 4.96 -31.74
N ILE A 62 27.14 5.95 -30.95
CA ILE A 62 28.04 6.70 -30.03
C ILE A 62 28.01 6.15 -28.60
N TYR A 63 27.07 5.25 -28.28
CA TYR A 63 26.82 4.76 -26.95
C TYR A 63 27.62 3.48 -26.68
N PRO A 64 28.47 3.42 -25.66
CA PRO A 64 29.05 2.18 -25.17
C PRO A 64 27.96 1.21 -24.72
N CYS A 65 28.13 -0.05 -25.03
CA CYS A 65 27.11 -1.06 -24.72
C CYS A 65 27.68 -2.48 -24.63
N SER A 66 26.95 -3.32 -23.95
CA SER A 66 27.13 -4.77 -23.97
C SER A 66 25.78 -5.46 -23.84
N ASN A 67 25.47 -6.35 -24.78
CA ASN A 67 24.22 -7.12 -24.79
C ASN A 67 22.94 -6.30 -24.70
N ILE A 68 22.94 -5.02 -25.10
CA ILE A 68 21.76 -4.17 -25.22
C ILE A 68 21.81 -3.39 -26.53
N ASP A 69 20.81 -3.58 -27.39
CA ASP A 69 20.63 -2.80 -28.60
C ASP A 69 19.83 -1.53 -28.30
N LEU A 70 20.16 -0.43 -28.98
CA LEU A 70 19.29 0.73 -29.05
C LEU A 70 18.17 0.49 -30.07
N LEU A 71 16.90 0.49 -29.63
CA LEU A 71 15.76 0.46 -30.54
C LEU A 71 15.43 1.87 -31.04
N ALA A 72 15.32 2.83 -30.11
CA ALA A 72 15.08 4.22 -30.45
C ALA A 72 15.63 5.16 -29.37
N PHE A 73 15.99 6.38 -29.80
CA PHE A 73 16.27 7.50 -28.91
C PHE A 73 15.43 8.71 -29.34
N VAL A 74 14.72 9.32 -28.37
CA VAL A 74 13.85 10.47 -28.54
C VAL A 74 14.38 11.63 -27.70
N PRO A 75 14.98 12.69 -28.29
CA PRO A 75 15.48 13.83 -27.55
C PRO A 75 14.39 14.55 -26.77
N VAL A 76 14.71 15.07 -25.59
CA VAL A 76 13.78 15.82 -24.71
C VAL A 76 13.06 16.95 -25.43
N SER A 77 13.68 17.57 -26.42
CA SER A 77 13.09 18.66 -27.21
C SER A 77 11.87 18.24 -28.05
N GLN A 78 11.73 16.94 -28.36
CA GLN A 78 10.60 16.46 -29.19
C GLN A 78 9.27 16.48 -28.44
N PHE A 79 9.28 16.46 -27.13
CA PHE A 79 8.07 16.56 -26.31
C PHE A 79 7.98 17.86 -25.51
N GLN A 80 8.68 18.89 -25.98
CA GLN A 80 8.58 20.28 -25.46
C GLN A 80 8.90 20.39 -23.97
N ALA A 81 9.95 19.73 -23.53
CA ALA A 81 10.49 19.78 -22.17
C ALA A 81 11.96 20.22 -22.22
N THR A 82 12.52 20.55 -21.07
CA THR A 82 13.95 20.89 -20.92
C THR A 82 14.71 19.76 -20.22
N THR A 83 14.02 18.97 -19.40
CA THR A 83 14.58 17.80 -18.71
C THR A 83 13.54 16.69 -18.63
N THR A 84 14.02 15.45 -18.56
CA THR A 84 13.25 14.29 -18.13
C THR A 84 13.63 13.91 -16.70
N ASN A 85 12.84 13.05 -16.08
CA ASN A 85 13.06 12.51 -14.75
C ASN A 85 12.50 11.08 -14.69
N SER A 86 11.74 10.69 -13.65
CA SER A 86 11.19 9.34 -13.53
C SER A 86 10.29 8.98 -14.72
N LEU A 87 10.10 7.69 -14.91
CA LEU A 87 9.23 7.12 -15.96
C LEU A 87 8.53 5.87 -15.42
N TRP A 88 7.50 5.43 -16.13
CA TRP A 88 6.87 4.13 -15.90
C TRP A 88 6.32 3.55 -17.22
N GLY A 89 5.98 2.27 -17.20
CA GLY A 89 5.30 1.60 -18.31
C GLY A 89 3.85 1.28 -18.01
N TRP A 90 3.03 1.22 -19.04
CA TRP A 90 1.68 0.65 -18.97
C TRP A 90 1.46 -0.30 -20.14
N THR A 91 1.08 -1.53 -19.82
CA THR A 91 0.60 -2.48 -20.84
C THR A 91 -0.91 -2.48 -20.81
N ASP A 92 -1.54 -2.11 -21.90
CA ASP A 92 -2.99 -2.11 -22.03
C ASP A 92 -3.53 -3.55 -21.95
N PRO A 93 -4.32 -3.89 -20.91
CA PRO A 93 -4.79 -5.26 -20.74
C PRO A 93 -5.73 -5.75 -21.86
N ASP A 94 -6.36 -4.82 -22.61
CA ASP A 94 -7.29 -5.19 -23.68
C ASP A 94 -6.59 -5.47 -25.02
N SER A 95 -5.50 -4.74 -25.32
CA SER A 95 -4.78 -4.84 -26.60
C SER A 95 -3.39 -5.48 -26.49
N GLY A 96 -2.81 -5.53 -25.30
CA GLY A 96 -1.41 -5.89 -25.08
C GLY A 96 -0.41 -4.83 -25.56
N THR A 97 -0.87 -3.65 -25.97
CA THR A 97 0.00 -2.55 -26.41
C THR A 97 0.71 -1.95 -25.21
N GLU A 98 2.02 -1.77 -25.33
CA GLU A 98 2.86 -1.16 -24.33
C GLU A 98 2.97 0.35 -24.57
N TYR A 99 2.89 1.12 -23.49
CA TYR A 99 2.98 2.59 -23.49
C TYR A 99 4.02 3.07 -22.49
N ALA A 100 4.86 4.02 -22.91
CA ALA A 100 5.79 4.70 -22.02
C ALA A 100 5.20 6.01 -21.50
N LEU A 101 5.30 6.20 -20.19
CA LEU A 101 4.90 7.38 -19.43
C LEU A 101 6.17 8.10 -18.98
N ILE A 102 6.54 9.19 -19.63
CA ILE A 102 7.82 9.87 -19.44
C ILE A 102 7.59 11.12 -18.59
N GLY A 103 8.13 11.11 -17.38
CA GLY A 103 8.19 12.28 -16.53
C GLY A 103 9.12 13.35 -17.13
N ALA A 104 8.64 14.58 -17.12
CA ALA A 104 9.37 15.73 -17.60
C ALA A 104 9.16 16.93 -16.66
N ASN A 105 10.03 17.94 -16.74
CA ASN A 105 9.94 19.11 -15.88
C ASN A 105 8.57 19.81 -15.90
N ASN A 106 7.77 19.61 -16.95
CA ASN A 106 6.51 20.30 -17.19
C ASN A 106 5.31 19.38 -17.43
N GLY A 107 5.37 18.11 -17.01
CA GLY A 107 4.25 17.15 -17.09
C GLY A 107 4.68 15.74 -17.47
N ILE A 108 3.74 14.90 -17.88
CA ILE A 108 3.99 13.52 -18.35
C ILE A 108 3.77 13.45 -19.86
N ALA A 109 4.78 12.96 -20.60
CA ALA A 109 4.67 12.68 -22.04
C ALA A 109 4.33 11.20 -22.25
N PHE A 110 3.44 10.90 -23.21
CA PHE A 110 2.98 9.55 -23.51
C PHE A 110 3.46 9.08 -24.88
N TYR A 111 3.98 7.86 -24.92
CA TYR A 111 4.42 7.21 -26.15
C TYR A 111 3.79 5.84 -26.28
N ASP A 112 3.33 5.51 -27.50
CA ASP A 112 2.89 4.18 -27.92
C ASP A 112 4.10 3.41 -28.46
N LEU A 113 4.35 2.23 -27.88
CA LEU A 113 5.45 1.33 -28.21
C LEU A 113 5.00 0.08 -28.98
N SER A 114 3.84 0.11 -29.63
CA SER A 114 3.41 -1.00 -30.52
C SER A 114 4.46 -1.34 -31.59
N THR A 115 5.33 -0.38 -31.89
CA THR A 115 6.53 -0.52 -32.72
C THR A 115 7.69 0.13 -31.96
N PRO A 116 8.42 -0.63 -31.08
CA PRO A 116 9.36 -0.05 -30.14
C PRO A 116 10.55 0.70 -30.77
N ASP A 117 10.92 0.35 -32.01
CA ASP A 117 11.95 1.07 -32.79
C ASP A 117 11.45 2.36 -33.46
N GLN A 118 10.14 2.64 -33.36
CA GLN A 118 9.47 3.83 -33.88
C GLN A 118 8.43 4.35 -32.86
N PRO A 119 8.85 4.76 -31.65
CA PRO A 119 7.93 5.18 -30.58
C PRO A 119 7.08 6.36 -31.04
N ARG A 120 5.77 6.24 -30.93
CA ARG A 120 4.81 7.23 -31.41
C ARG A 120 4.38 8.16 -30.27
N TYR A 121 4.73 9.44 -30.41
CA TYR A 121 4.30 10.45 -29.43
C TYR A 121 2.77 10.66 -29.49
N LEU A 122 2.09 10.52 -28.35
CA LEU A 122 0.64 10.66 -28.21
C LEU A 122 0.21 12.00 -27.64
N GLY A 123 1.10 12.70 -26.97
CA GLY A 123 0.81 13.97 -26.32
C GLY A 123 1.30 14.04 -24.88
N LYS A 124 0.81 15.04 -24.17
CA LYS A 124 1.28 15.37 -22.81
C LYS A 124 0.14 15.68 -21.87
N LEU A 125 0.21 15.19 -20.64
CA LEU A 125 -0.52 15.71 -19.48
C LEU A 125 0.34 16.81 -18.84
N PRO A 126 -0.04 18.09 -18.95
CA PRO A 126 0.70 19.19 -18.30
C PRO A 126 0.68 19.04 -16.79
N THR A 127 1.73 19.55 -16.14
CA THR A 127 1.78 19.68 -14.67
C THR A 127 0.62 20.55 -14.15
N SER A 128 0.06 20.18 -13.00
CA SER A 128 -1.02 20.96 -12.34
C SER A 128 -0.52 22.25 -11.71
N ALA A 129 0.78 22.35 -11.41
CA ALA A 129 1.41 23.51 -10.81
C ALA A 129 2.69 23.91 -11.57
N GLY A 130 3.69 24.45 -10.87
CA GLY A 130 4.95 24.88 -11.45
C GLY A 130 5.77 23.78 -12.12
N SER A 131 6.85 24.17 -12.77
CA SER A 131 7.83 23.25 -13.34
C SER A 131 8.73 22.71 -12.24
N SER A 132 9.03 21.41 -12.28
CA SER A 132 9.97 20.77 -11.36
C SER A 132 10.82 19.74 -12.10
N ILE A 133 12.07 19.57 -11.70
CA ILE A 133 12.94 18.49 -12.19
C ILE A 133 12.65 17.15 -11.54
N TRP A 134 11.88 17.13 -10.46
CA TRP A 134 11.48 15.92 -9.73
C TRP A 134 10.00 15.62 -9.96
N ARG A 135 9.73 14.49 -10.56
CA ARG A 135 8.38 14.00 -10.82
C ARG A 135 8.40 12.49 -10.88
N ASP A 136 7.43 11.85 -10.20
CA ASP A 136 7.28 10.42 -10.25
C ASP A 136 5.88 10.00 -10.73
N VAL A 137 5.79 8.81 -11.32
CA VAL A 137 4.55 8.26 -11.89
C VAL A 137 4.47 6.75 -11.66
N ARG A 138 3.30 6.27 -11.23
CA ARG A 138 2.95 4.84 -11.14
C ARG A 138 1.58 4.61 -11.75
N VAL A 139 1.26 3.34 -12.00
CA VAL A 139 0.02 2.93 -12.69
C VAL A 139 -0.79 1.98 -11.81
N TYR A 140 -2.10 2.19 -11.77
CA TYR A 140 -3.06 1.28 -11.13
C TYR A 140 -4.42 1.33 -11.87
N GLN A 141 -5.02 0.16 -12.12
CA GLN A 141 -6.34 0.04 -12.80
C GLN A 141 -6.48 0.97 -14.02
N ASN A 142 -5.50 0.92 -14.93
CA ASN A 142 -5.45 1.75 -16.13
C ASN A 142 -5.40 3.27 -15.90
N HIS A 143 -4.98 3.72 -14.71
CA HIS A 143 -4.77 5.13 -14.41
C HIS A 143 -3.31 5.39 -14.03
N ALA A 144 -2.78 6.50 -14.52
CA ALA A 144 -1.50 7.04 -14.07
C ALA A 144 -1.71 7.97 -12.88
N PHE A 145 -0.89 7.79 -11.85
CA PHE A 145 -0.83 8.61 -10.65
C PHE A 145 0.50 9.36 -10.64
N VAL A 146 0.46 10.68 -10.59
CA VAL A 146 1.62 11.54 -10.80
C VAL A 146 1.80 12.47 -9.62
N VAL A 147 2.99 12.45 -9.02
CA VAL A 147 3.43 13.39 -7.98
C VAL A 147 4.58 14.26 -8.50
N SER A 148 4.89 15.35 -7.79
CA SER A 148 6.02 16.22 -8.13
C SER A 148 6.58 16.87 -6.86
N ASP A 149 7.89 16.78 -6.68
CA ASP A 149 8.58 17.44 -5.58
C ASP A 149 9.04 18.86 -5.93
N ALA A 150 9.40 19.62 -4.88
CA ALA A 150 9.72 21.04 -4.95
C ALA A 150 8.70 21.85 -5.78
N ASN A 151 7.44 21.44 -5.75
CA ASN A 151 6.36 21.95 -6.57
C ASN A 151 5.08 22.20 -5.74
N PRO A 152 5.10 23.16 -4.82
CA PRO A 152 3.99 23.43 -3.92
C PRO A 152 2.67 23.65 -4.66
N GLY A 153 1.65 22.89 -4.27
CA GLY A 153 0.32 22.92 -4.89
C GLY A 153 0.15 22.01 -6.10
N HIS A 154 1.12 21.12 -6.39
CA HIS A 154 0.97 20.09 -7.41
C HIS A 154 -0.04 19.01 -7.00
N GLY A 155 0.06 18.52 -5.76
CA GLY A 155 -0.77 17.41 -5.28
C GLY A 155 -0.52 16.10 -6.02
N LEU A 156 -1.55 15.27 -6.13
CA LEU A 156 -1.54 14.05 -6.93
C LEU A 156 -2.47 14.22 -8.14
N GLN A 157 -1.92 14.17 -9.35
CA GLN A 157 -2.71 14.13 -10.59
C GLN A 157 -3.05 12.70 -10.97
N VAL A 158 -4.26 12.45 -11.46
CA VAL A 158 -4.68 11.15 -11.98
C VAL A 158 -5.13 11.28 -13.43
N PHE A 159 -4.70 10.33 -14.28
CA PHE A 159 -5.02 10.31 -15.70
C PHE A 159 -5.47 8.92 -16.16
N ASP A 160 -6.61 8.83 -16.82
CA ASP A 160 -7.14 7.59 -17.41
C ASP A 160 -6.38 7.24 -18.70
N LEU A 161 -5.52 6.22 -18.61
CA LEU A 161 -4.66 5.73 -19.70
C LEU A 161 -5.46 5.13 -20.87
N THR A 162 -6.68 4.68 -20.65
CA THR A 162 -7.53 4.15 -21.75
C THR A 162 -7.80 5.18 -22.81
N ARG A 163 -7.71 6.48 -22.48
CA ARG A 163 -7.81 7.61 -23.41
C ARG A 163 -6.70 7.61 -24.47
N LEU A 164 -5.57 6.94 -24.20
CA LEU A 164 -4.47 6.83 -25.17
C LEU A 164 -4.80 5.92 -26.35
N ARG A 165 -5.71 4.95 -26.19
CA ARG A 165 -6.09 3.96 -27.21
C ARG A 165 -6.55 4.57 -28.53
N THR A 166 -7.21 5.70 -28.50
CA THR A 166 -7.85 6.34 -29.65
C THR A 166 -7.08 7.53 -30.21
N VAL A 167 -5.88 7.81 -29.69
CA VAL A 167 -5.09 8.96 -30.11
C VAL A 167 -4.47 8.73 -31.48
N THR A 168 -4.87 9.56 -32.45
CA THR A 168 -4.34 9.55 -33.82
C THR A 168 -3.35 10.67 -34.13
N SER A 169 -3.33 11.71 -33.28
CA SER A 169 -2.36 12.83 -33.36
C SER A 169 -2.09 13.36 -31.95
N PRO A 170 -0.90 13.91 -31.71
CA PRO A 170 -0.53 14.40 -30.37
C PRO A 170 -1.51 15.41 -29.78
N GLN A 171 -1.84 15.24 -28.48
CA GLN A 171 -2.82 16.07 -27.78
C GLN A 171 -2.22 16.66 -26.49
N THR A 172 -2.80 17.75 -26.00
CA THR A 172 -2.64 18.19 -24.63
C THR A 172 -3.81 17.64 -23.81
N PHE A 173 -3.52 16.78 -22.87
CA PHE A 173 -4.51 16.14 -22.02
C PHE A 173 -4.88 16.98 -20.81
N THR A 174 -5.97 16.63 -20.16
CA THR A 174 -6.39 17.12 -18.84
C THR A 174 -6.48 15.95 -17.89
N GLU A 175 -6.17 16.18 -16.63
CA GLU A 175 -6.34 15.18 -15.57
C GLU A 175 -7.80 14.73 -15.44
N ASP A 176 -8.01 13.52 -14.95
CA ASP A 176 -9.32 12.91 -14.70
C ASP A 176 -9.66 12.88 -13.20
N GLY A 177 -8.66 13.03 -12.36
CA GLY A 177 -8.78 13.17 -10.91
C GLY A 177 -7.63 13.99 -10.34
N HIS A 178 -7.86 14.58 -9.15
CA HIS A 178 -6.86 15.35 -8.44
C HIS A 178 -7.04 15.23 -6.92
N TYR A 179 -5.94 14.97 -6.19
CA TYR A 179 -5.93 14.99 -4.73
C TYR A 179 -5.01 16.12 -4.25
N SER A 180 -5.55 17.03 -3.44
CA SER A 180 -4.86 18.22 -2.94
C SER A 180 -4.60 18.19 -1.44
N GLY A 181 -4.57 16.99 -0.83
CA GLY A 181 -4.28 16.83 0.59
C GLY A 181 -2.81 17.07 0.97
N PHE A 182 -1.92 17.12 -0.02
CA PHE A 182 -0.55 17.61 0.07
C PHE A 182 -0.27 18.53 -1.13
N GLY A 183 0.81 19.32 -1.08
CA GLY A 183 1.19 20.21 -2.19
C GLY A 183 2.35 19.66 -3.00
N SER A 184 3.33 19.07 -2.36
CA SER A 184 4.57 18.52 -2.95
C SER A 184 4.82 17.13 -2.39
N SER A 185 5.39 16.24 -3.21
CA SER A 185 5.81 14.90 -2.79
C SER A 185 6.88 14.36 -3.72
N HIS A 186 7.82 13.56 -3.17
CA HIS A 186 8.98 13.09 -3.92
C HIS A 186 8.63 11.90 -4.81
N THR A 187 8.22 10.77 -4.22
CA THR A 187 7.89 9.55 -4.95
C THR A 187 6.50 8.99 -4.58
N ILE A 188 6.03 8.05 -5.37
CA ILE A 188 4.80 7.32 -5.14
C ILE A 188 5.01 5.83 -5.44
N SER A 189 4.58 4.96 -4.54
CA SER A 189 4.47 3.53 -4.80
C SER A 189 3.02 3.07 -4.66
N ILE A 190 2.67 1.97 -5.31
CA ILE A 190 1.30 1.45 -5.30
C ILE A 190 1.32 -0.03 -5.00
N ASN A 191 0.61 -0.46 -3.96
CA ASN A 191 0.27 -1.85 -3.77
C ASN A 191 -0.97 -2.17 -4.60
N GLU A 192 -0.77 -2.74 -5.79
CA GLU A 192 -1.85 -3.07 -6.72
C GLU A 192 -2.82 -4.12 -6.15
N THR A 193 -2.36 -4.98 -5.24
CA THR A 193 -3.19 -6.02 -4.60
C THR A 193 -4.21 -5.42 -3.65
N THR A 194 -3.81 -4.39 -2.90
CA THR A 194 -4.66 -3.79 -1.86
C THR A 194 -5.31 -2.47 -2.28
N GLY A 195 -4.93 -1.89 -3.42
CA GLY A 195 -5.52 -0.65 -3.95
C GLY A 195 -5.20 0.59 -3.12
N TYR A 196 -4.00 0.63 -2.53
CA TYR A 196 -3.47 1.78 -1.80
C TYR A 196 -2.19 2.31 -2.44
N ALA A 197 -2.07 3.63 -2.47
CA ALA A 197 -0.85 4.32 -2.85
C ALA A 197 -0.14 4.85 -1.60
N SER A 198 1.18 4.67 -1.57
CA SER A 198 2.06 5.23 -0.55
C SER A 198 2.88 6.34 -1.17
N VAL A 199 2.75 7.54 -0.62
CA VAL A 199 3.36 8.77 -1.12
C VAL A 199 4.47 9.18 -0.16
N ALA A 200 5.71 9.15 -0.63
CA ALA A 200 6.90 9.44 0.17
C ALA A 200 7.33 10.91 0.00
N GLY A 201 7.96 11.46 1.03
CA GLY A 201 8.46 12.83 1.00
C GLY A 201 7.37 13.89 0.85
N ALA A 202 6.14 13.64 1.28
CA ALA A 202 5.05 14.61 1.18
C ALA A 202 5.24 15.80 2.13
N ASP A 203 4.84 17.00 1.69
CA ASP A 203 4.94 18.26 2.45
C ASP A 203 3.83 18.42 3.52
N ILE A 204 3.44 17.33 4.14
CA ILE A 204 2.47 17.30 5.24
C ILE A 204 3.10 16.80 6.54
N VAL A 205 2.46 17.13 7.65
CA VAL A 205 2.80 16.61 8.97
C VAL A 205 1.76 15.55 9.36
N CYS A 206 2.22 14.34 9.68
CA CYS A 206 1.34 13.31 10.20
C CYS A 206 0.75 13.71 11.56
N PRO A 207 -0.50 13.34 11.89
CA PRO A 207 -1.09 13.65 13.17
C PRO A 207 -0.23 13.15 14.36
N GLY A 208 0.20 14.09 15.21
CA GLY A 208 1.06 13.78 16.36
C GLY A 208 2.54 14.07 16.18
N ASP A 209 3.01 14.34 14.95
CA ASP A 209 4.40 14.63 14.63
C ASP A 209 4.68 16.13 14.55
N SER A 210 5.97 16.48 14.56
CA SER A 210 6.47 17.84 14.35
C SER A 210 7.16 18.03 12.99
N ASP A 211 7.50 16.94 12.32
CA ASP A 211 8.30 16.93 11.09
C ASP A 211 7.45 16.50 9.88
N HIS A 212 7.92 16.86 8.69
CA HIS A 212 7.32 16.52 7.41
C HIS A 212 8.08 15.36 6.75
N GLY A 213 7.52 14.81 5.65
CA GLY A 213 8.25 13.93 4.75
C GLY A 213 8.18 12.44 5.08
N GLY A 214 7.30 12.03 6.00
CA GLY A 214 7.00 10.62 6.22
C GLY A 214 6.20 9.99 5.09
N LEU A 215 5.75 8.76 5.30
CA LEU A 215 4.93 8.01 4.35
C LEU A 215 3.45 8.36 4.52
N GLN A 216 2.80 8.87 3.49
CA GLN A 216 1.35 9.11 3.44
C GLN A 216 0.65 8.02 2.64
N ILE A 217 -0.44 7.47 3.16
CA ILE A 217 -1.20 6.39 2.55
C ILE A 217 -2.53 6.94 2.01
N LEU A 218 -2.81 6.67 0.74
CA LEU A 218 -4.04 7.06 0.06
C LEU A 218 -4.82 5.83 -0.39
N ASP A 219 -6.12 5.83 -0.17
CA ASP A 219 -7.05 4.88 -0.78
C ASP A 219 -7.32 5.31 -2.24
N ILE A 220 -6.97 4.43 -3.18
CA ILE A 220 -7.11 4.63 -4.62
C ILE A 220 -8.03 3.59 -5.30
N HIS A 221 -8.87 2.86 -4.53
CA HIS A 221 -9.87 1.95 -5.11
C HIS A 221 -10.80 2.65 -6.10
N ASN A 222 -11.08 3.94 -5.89
CA ASN A 222 -11.64 4.82 -6.90
C ASN A 222 -10.52 5.70 -7.47
N PRO A 223 -9.88 5.32 -8.58
CA PRO A 223 -8.70 6.00 -9.09
C PRO A 223 -8.85 7.51 -9.28
N THR A 224 -10.00 7.97 -9.74
CA THR A 224 -10.26 9.40 -10.01
C THR A 224 -10.63 10.21 -8.78
N SER A 225 -10.71 9.57 -7.60
CA SER A 225 -11.10 10.21 -6.34
C SER A 225 -10.32 9.65 -5.16
N PRO A 226 -8.98 9.79 -5.14
CA PRO A 226 -8.14 9.32 -4.03
C PRO A 226 -8.55 9.97 -2.71
N THR A 227 -8.47 9.22 -1.61
CA THR A 227 -8.76 9.72 -0.26
C THR A 227 -7.66 9.36 0.73
N PHE A 228 -7.49 10.21 1.75
CA PHE A 228 -6.52 9.95 2.81
C PHE A 228 -6.91 8.71 3.63
N ALA A 229 -5.98 7.79 3.84
CA ALA A 229 -6.18 6.59 4.63
C ALA A 229 -5.34 6.58 5.92
N GLY A 230 -4.14 7.16 5.89
CA GLY A 230 -3.26 7.23 7.05
C GLY A 230 -1.89 7.80 6.71
N CYS A 231 -1.05 8.00 7.72
CA CYS A 231 0.36 8.33 7.52
C CYS A 231 1.22 7.96 8.74
N ILE A 232 2.53 7.86 8.53
CA ILE A 232 3.53 7.57 9.56
C ILE A 232 4.82 8.32 9.27
N ASN A 233 5.52 8.77 10.34
CA ASN A 233 6.78 9.49 10.26
C ASN A 233 7.75 9.14 11.42
N ASP A 234 7.53 8.06 12.15
CA ASP A 234 8.33 7.69 13.33
C ASP A 234 9.74 7.20 12.95
N ALA A 235 9.96 6.78 11.70
CA ALA A 235 11.28 6.44 11.15
C ALA A 235 11.99 7.66 10.50
N GLY A 236 11.37 8.85 10.48
CA GLY A 236 11.87 10.07 9.85
C GLY A 236 11.43 10.22 8.40
N TYR A 237 12.17 11.04 7.65
CA TYR A 237 11.90 11.27 6.23
C TYR A 237 12.01 9.98 5.42
N THR A 238 10.98 9.66 4.65
CA THR A 238 10.97 8.57 3.69
C THR A 238 11.20 9.14 2.29
N HIS A 239 12.31 8.74 1.66
CA HIS A 239 12.66 9.17 0.31
C HIS A 239 11.91 8.36 -0.73
N GLU A 240 11.99 7.04 -0.64
CA GLU A 240 11.24 6.10 -1.48
C GLU A 240 10.71 4.93 -0.66
N SER A 241 9.67 4.29 -1.16
CA SER A 241 9.03 3.15 -0.50
C SER A 241 8.56 2.12 -1.52
N GLN A 242 8.60 0.86 -1.15
CA GLN A 242 8.00 -0.25 -1.90
C GLN A 242 7.03 -1.01 -0.99
N CYS A 243 5.74 -1.11 -1.37
CA CYS A 243 4.72 -1.73 -0.54
C CYS A 243 4.12 -2.97 -1.18
N TYR A 244 4.01 -4.07 -0.41
CA TYR A 244 3.50 -5.36 -0.85
C TYR A 244 2.64 -6.04 0.19
N VAL A 245 1.75 -6.94 -0.25
CA VAL A 245 1.24 -7.99 0.63
C VAL A 245 2.36 -9.01 0.80
N TYR A 246 2.89 -9.09 2.02
CA TYR A 246 4.08 -9.88 2.31
C TYR A 246 3.79 -11.39 2.22
N SER A 247 4.65 -12.10 1.49
CA SER A 247 4.59 -13.55 1.32
C SER A 247 5.97 -14.23 1.47
N GLY A 248 6.94 -13.48 1.98
CA GLY A 248 8.31 -13.93 2.17
C GLY A 248 8.50 -14.89 3.34
N PRO A 249 9.77 -15.17 3.72
CA PRO A 249 10.12 -16.21 4.69
C PRO A 249 9.68 -15.93 6.13
N ASP A 250 9.44 -14.68 6.53
CA ASP A 250 8.97 -14.36 7.88
C ASP A 250 7.47 -14.65 8.04
N SER A 251 7.17 -15.84 8.55
CA SER A 251 5.79 -16.30 8.70
C SER A 251 4.96 -15.52 9.72
N GLU A 252 5.58 -14.74 10.62
CA GLU A 252 4.88 -13.90 11.60
C GLU A 252 4.13 -12.76 10.93
N HIS A 253 4.68 -12.26 9.82
CA HIS A 253 4.14 -11.12 9.08
C HIS A 253 3.47 -11.53 7.75
N ALA A 254 3.35 -12.83 7.45
CA ALA A 254 2.76 -13.31 6.21
C ALA A 254 1.31 -12.82 6.02
N GLY A 255 0.99 -12.30 4.83
CA GLY A 255 -0.32 -11.76 4.47
C GLY A 255 -0.57 -10.33 4.93
N ARG A 256 0.36 -9.69 5.63
CA ARG A 256 0.29 -8.27 5.99
C ARG A 256 0.67 -7.37 4.82
N ASP A 257 0.13 -6.17 4.80
CA ASP A 257 0.53 -5.12 3.86
C ASP A 257 1.71 -4.34 4.46
N LEU A 258 2.89 -4.54 3.90
CA LEU A 258 4.13 -3.99 4.42
C LEU A 258 4.78 -3.04 3.42
N CYS A 259 5.34 -1.94 3.92
CA CYS A 259 6.16 -1.00 3.17
C CYS A 259 7.63 -1.11 3.61
N PHE A 260 8.52 -1.11 2.63
CA PHE A 260 9.98 -1.11 2.79
C PHE A 260 10.48 0.28 2.39
N ASP A 261 10.85 1.06 3.39
CA ASP A 261 11.13 2.48 3.25
C ASP A 261 12.63 2.75 3.23
N SER A 262 13.08 3.53 2.27
CA SER A 262 14.43 4.09 2.17
C SER A 262 14.41 5.51 2.74
N ASN A 263 15.10 5.73 3.89
CA ASN A 263 14.91 6.93 4.69
C ASN A 263 15.99 8.02 4.47
N GLY A 264 16.45 8.18 3.24
CA GLY A 264 17.31 9.27 2.79
C GLY A 264 18.49 9.57 3.75
N SER A 265 18.66 10.82 4.15
CA SER A 265 19.73 11.29 5.04
C SER A 265 19.70 10.68 6.45
N SER A 266 18.65 9.94 6.83
CA SER A 266 18.65 9.19 8.10
C SER A 266 19.58 7.97 8.05
N GLY A 267 20.04 7.55 6.87
CA GLY A 267 20.99 6.45 6.68
C GLY A 267 20.46 5.10 7.14
N ARG A 268 19.17 4.79 6.85
CA ARG A 268 18.51 3.55 7.31
C ARG A 268 17.40 3.10 6.39
N ILE A 269 17.11 1.81 6.42
CA ILE A 269 15.87 1.25 5.93
C ILE A 269 14.86 1.14 7.08
N ALA A 270 13.57 1.30 6.80
CA ALA A 270 12.51 0.98 7.75
C ALA A 270 11.51 0.01 7.13
N ILE A 271 10.96 -0.89 7.93
CA ILE A 271 9.89 -1.80 7.52
C ILE A 271 8.65 -1.43 8.33
N VAL A 272 7.57 -1.11 7.63
CA VAL A 272 6.36 -0.54 8.21
C VAL A 272 5.17 -1.45 7.88
N ASP A 273 4.47 -1.92 8.90
CA ASP A 273 3.19 -2.60 8.76
C ASP A 273 2.08 -1.55 8.56
N VAL A 274 1.54 -1.52 7.36
CA VAL A 274 0.45 -0.64 6.95
C VAL A 274 -0.86 -1.41 6.75
N THR A 275 -1.00 -2.60 7.33
CA THR A 275 -2.22 -3.41 7.23
C THR A 275 -3.43 -2.63 7.76
N ASP A 276 -3.30 -2.01 8.94
CA ASP A 276 -4.21 -0.96 9.40
C ASP A 276 -3.70 0.40 8.93
N LYS A 277 -4.28 0.90 7.84
CA LYS A 277 -3.86 2.17 7.21
C LYS A 277 -3.97 3.38 8.14
N ALA A 278 -4.91 3.34 9.08
CA ALA A 278 -5.15 4.43 10.03
C ALA A 278 -4.15 4.42 11.20
N ASN A 279 -3.55 3.26 11.49
CA ASN A 279 -2.59 3.07 12.58
C ASN A 279 -1.39 2.25 12.10
N PRO A 280 -0.59 2.74 11.16
CA PRO A 280 0.60 2.02 10.69
C PRO A 280 1.63 1.90 11.83
N VAL A 281 2.44 0.83 11.78
CA VAL A 281 3.42 0.51 12.82
C VAL A 281 4.77 0.20 12.20
N THR A 282 5.83 0.86 12.65
CA THR A 282 7.21 0.50 12.26
C THR A 282 7.63 -0.79 12.96
N LEU A 283 7.85 -1.85 12.18
CA LEU A 283 8.36 -3.14 12.68
C LEU A 283 9.86 -3.01 13.02
N SER A 284 10.63 -2.43 12.11
CA SER A 284 12.07 -2.22 12.30
C SER A 284 12.55 -0.94 11.62
N SER A 285 13.66 -0.39 12.14
CA SER A 285 14.38 0.74 11.56
C SER A 285 15.88 0.48 11.69
N THR A 286 16.51 0.05 10.59
CA THR A 286 17.84 -0.57 10.59
C THR A 286 18.86 0.36 9.91
N PRO A 287 19.82 0.95 10.64
CA PRO A 287 20.94 1.68 10.07
C PRO A 287 22.00 0.71 9.52
N TYR A 288 22.82 1.18 8.59
CA TYR A 288 23.95 0.41 8.06
C TYR A 288 25.21 1.25 7.94
N ASN A 289 26.35 0.56 7.90
CA ASN A 289 27.64 1.20 7.77
C ASN A 289 27.89 1.61 6.31
N GLY A 290 28.36 2.81 6.12
CA GLY A 290 28.68 3.35 4.79
C GLY A 290 27.54 4.16 4.19
N SER A 291 26.42 4.31 4.90
CA SER A 291 25.31 5.14 4.42
C SER A 291 25.69 6.61 4.33
N ALA A 292 25.36 7.24 3.22
CA ALA A 292 25.37 8.67 2.99
C ALA A 292 23.94 9.17 2.71
N TYR A 293 23.24 8.52 1.76
CA TYR A 293 21.85 8.82 1.46
C TYR A 293 21.11 7.56 1.01
N THR A 294 20.37 6.91 1.92
CA THR A 294 19.57 5.72 1.63
C THR A 294 18.48 6.06 0.63
N HIS A 295 18.71 5.76 -0.65
CA HIS A 295 17.93 6.32 -1.73
C HIS A 295 16.73 5.46 -2.10
N GLN A 296 16.95 4.28 -2.68
CA GLN A 296 15.87 3.42 -3.16
C GLN A 296 16.20 1.95 -2.87
N SER A 297 15.20 1.15 -2.62
CA SER A 297 15.38 -0.28 -2.37
C SER A 297 14.30 -1.11 -3.05
N TRP A 298 14.66 -2.37 -3.39
CA TRP A 298 13.74 -3.30 -4.04
C TRP A 298 13.90 -4.72 -3.53
N LEU A 299 12.78 -5.39 -3.23
CA LEU A 299 12.78 -6.78 -2.80
C LEU A 299 13.05 -7.74 -3.96
N THR A 300 13.70 -8.87 -3.65
CA THR A 300 13.65 -10.04 -4.51
C THR A 300 12.23 -10.60 -4.63
N GLU A 301 11.93 -11.34 -5.71
CA GLU A 301 10.57 -11.87 -5.91
C GLU A 301 10.13 -12.85 -4.81
N ASP A 302 11.07 -13.54 -4.16
CA ASP A 302 10.81 -14.40 -2.99
C ASP A 302 10.72 -13.62 -1.66
N GLN A 303 10.90 -12.28 -1.73
CA GLN A 303 10.87 -11.35 -0.59
C GLN A 303 11.84 -11.72 0.54
N HIS A 304 12.95 -12.41 0.21
CA HIS A 304 13.97 -12.81 1.17
C HIS A 304 15.07 -11.76 1.32
N TYR A 305 15.44 -11.09 0.23
CA TYR A 305 16.47 -10.06 0.24
C TYR A 305 15.91 -8.72 -0.24
N LEU A 306 16.44 -7.63 0.35
CA LEU A 306 16.22 -6.27 -0.08
C LEU A 306 17.54 -5.75 -0.66
N LEU A 307 17.54 -5.33 -1.92
CA LEU A 307 18.64 -4.64 -2.58
C LEU A 307 18.43 -3.14 -2.47
N LEU A 308 19.50 -2.38 -2.23
CA LEU A 308 19.44 -0.97 -1.95
C LEU A 308 20.59 -0.23 -2.62
N ASP A 309 20.33 0.95 -3.17
CA ASP A 309 21.30 1.94 -3.59
C ASP A 309 21.41 3.10 -2.56
N ASP A 310 22.61 3.69 -2.47
CA ASP A 310 22.93 4.82 -1.57
C ASP A 310 23.53 5.96 -2.41
N GLU A 311 22.69 6.87 -2.84
CA GLU A 311 22.95 7.85 -3.91
C GLU A 311 24.14 8.79 -3.67
N LEU A 312 24.64 8.96 -2.46
CA LEU A 312 25.69 9.92 -2.16
C LEU A 312 26.98 9.30 -1.60
N ASP A 313 27.06 7.98 -1.46
CA ASP A 313 28.25 7.38 -0.86
C ASP A 313 29.49 7.46 -1.78
N GLU A 314 29.33 7.53 -3.11
CA GLU A 314 30.42 7.77 -4.06
C GLU A 314 30.94 9.20 -3.99
N GLU A 315 30.04 10.20 -3.90
CA GLU A 315 30.41 11.61 -3.81
C GLU A 315 31.10 11.91 -2.47
N ASP A 316 30.53 11.42 -1.37
CA ASP A 316 31.00 11.69 -0.01
C ASP A 316 32.29 10.94 0.35
N THR A 317 32.47 9.72 -0.15
CA THR A 317 33.57 8.83 0.27
C THR A 317 34.56 8.49 -0.86
N GLY A 318 34.16 8.70 -2.11
CA GLY A 318 34.94 8.32 -3.30
C GLY A 318 35.02 6.83 -3.54
N ASN A 319 34.02 6.08 -3.05
CA ASN A 319 33.86 4.66 -3.34
C ASN A 319 33.44 4.45 -4.80
N ASN A 320 33.50 3.22 -5.27
CA ASN A 320 32.73 2.83 -6.44
C ASN A 320 31.25 2.61 -6.04
N ALA A 321 30.34 2.65 -6.99
CA ALA A 321 28.92 2.37 -6.82
C ALA A 321 28.68 1.02 -6.13
N ARG A 322 27.69 0.95 -5.21
CA ARG A 322 27.45 -0.21 -4.37
C ARG A 322 25.97 -0.58 -4.30
N THR A 323 25.67 -1.80 -4.69
CA THR A 323 24.36 -2.39 -4.38
C THR A 323 24.43 -3.07 -3.02
N TYR A 324 23.84 -2.47 -1.99
CA TYR A 324 23.75 -3.05 -0.65
C TYR A 324 22.72 -4.18 -0.61
N ILE A 325 22.99 -5.23 0.16
CA ILE A 325 22.17 -6.44 0.24
C ILE A 325 21.77 -6.67 1.69
N PHE A 326 20.49 -6.66 1.97
CA PHE A 326 19.92 -6.98 3.27
C PHE A 326 19.19 -8.32 3.23
N ASP A 327 19.46 -9.17 4.20
CA ASP A 327 18.63 -10.33 4.53
C ASP A 327 17.44 -9.85 5.39
N VAL A 328 16.24 -9.97 4.83
CA VAL A 328 14.98 -9.57 5.45
C VAL A 328 14.10 -10.80 5.79
N SER A 329 14.74 -11.95 6.04
CA SER A 329 14.05 -13.16 6.52
C SER A 329 13.48 -13.03 7.94
N ASP A 330 13.88 -12.00 8.68
CA ASP A 330 13.38 -11.58 9.99
C ASP A 330 13.12 -10.07 9.88
N LEU A 331 11.86 -9.68 9.68
CA LEU A 331 11.47 -8.29 9.43
C LEU A 331 11.59 -7.38 10.65
N ASP A 332 11.59 -7.94 11.85
CA ASP A 332 11.85 -7.20 13.09
C ASP A 332 13.33 -6.91 13.31
N SER A 333 14.21 -7.63 12.59
CA SER A 333 15.67 -7.51 12.72
C SER A 333 16.41 -7.75 11.39
N PRO A 334 16.17 -6.93 10.35
CA PRO A 334 16.89 -7.02 9.08
C PRO A 334 18.41 -6.94 9.25
N LYS A 335 19.15 -7.67 8.41
CA LYS A 335 20.60 -7.75 8.51
C LYS A 335 21.28 -7.36 7.23
N LEU A 336 22.19 -6.39 7.29
CA LEU A 336 23.10 -6.16 6.17
C LEU A 336 23.98 -7.38 5.96
N VAL A 337 23.87 -8.05 4.81
CA VAL A 337 24.76 -9.13 4.36
C VAL A 337 26.10 -8.55 3.91
N GLY A 338 26.05 -7.43 3.17
CA GLY A 338 27.19 -6.73 2.60
C GLY A 338 26.73 -5.94 1.37
N PHE A 339 27.62 -5.79 0.42
CA PHE A 339 27.33 -5.11 -0.84
C PHE A 339 28.08 -5.76 -2.01
N HIS A 340 27.51 -5.59 -3.20
CA HIS A 340 28.24 -5.80 -4.47
C HIS A 340 28.84 -4.45 -4.88
N GLU A 341 30.14 -4.43 -5.21
CA GLU A 341 30.85 -3.23 -5.64
C GLU A 341 31.04 -3.24 -7.16
N HIS A 342 30.57 -2.21 -7.82
CA HIS A 342 30.73 -1.99 -9.26
C HIS A 342 32.17 -1.55 -9.59
N PRO A 343 32.61 -1.70 -10.85
CA PRO A 343 33.94 -1.25 -11.24
C PRO A 343 34.05 0.27 -11.46
N LEU A 344 32.93 1.02 -11.42
CA LEU A 344 32.86 2.44 -11.75
C LEU A 344 32.58 3.29 -10.50
N THR A 345 33.17 4.48 -10.47
CA THR A 345 32.92 5.51 -9.45
C THR A 345 31.86 6.49 -9.98
N VAL A 346 30.68 5.99 -10.22
CA VAL A 346 29.50 6.75 -10.66
C VAL A 346 28.46 6.70 -9.56
N ILE A 347 27.56 7.65 -9.52
CA ILE A 347 26.44 7.60 -8.59
C ILE A 347 25.45 6.54 -9.06
N ASP A 348 25.11 5.58 -8.19
CA ASP A 348 23.96 4.68 -8.40
C ASP A 348 22.66 5.38 -8.00
N HIS A 349 21.52 4.97 -8.55
CA HIS A 349 20.26 5.67 -8.33
C HIS A 349 19.08 4.69 -8.19
N ASN A 350 18.35 4.37 -9.26
CA ASN A 350 17.15 3.52 -9.16
C ASN A 350 17.44 2.08 -9.61
N LEU A 351 17.03 1.11 -8.80
CA LEU A 351 17.15 -0.30 -9.11
C LEU A 351 15.81 -1.04 -9.03
N TYR A 352 15.62 -2.02 -9.92
CA TYR A 352 14.41 -2.86 -9.96
C TYR A 352 14.81 -4.31 -10.14
N VAL A 353 14.21 -5.22 -9.36
CA VAL A 353 14.43 -6.66 -9.48
C VAL A 353 13.33 -7.27 -10.35
N HIS A 354 13.73 -8.02 -11.38
CA HIS A 354 12.84 -8.81 -12.23
C HIS A 354 13.42 -10.20 -12.43
N GLY A 355 12.80 -11.20 -11.85
CA GLY A 355 13.37 -12.55 -11.79
C GLY A 355 14.75 -12.56 -11.13
N ASN A 356 15.74 -13.06 -11.83
CA ASN A 356 17.13 -13.12 -11.34
C ASN A 356 18.01 -11.96 -11.86
N TYR A 357 17.40 -10.84 -12.24
CA TYR A 357 18.14 -9.68 -12.74
C TYR A 357 17.78 -8.43 -11.98
N VAL A 358 18.80 -7.59 -11.73
CA VAL A 358 18.66 -6.23 -11.21
C VAL A 358 18.90 -5.26 -12.36
N TYR A 359 17.96 -4.36 -12.60
CA TYR A 359 18.03 -3.30 -13.61
C TYR A 359 18.31 -2.01 -12.89
N GLN A 360 19.49 -1.43 -13.10
CA GLN A 360 19.96 -0.23 -12.42
C GLN A 360 20.04 0.96 -13.38
N SER A 361 19.84 2.14 -12.83
CA SER A 361 20.01 3.45 -13.47
C SER A 361 21.11 4.18 -12.73
N ASP A 362 22.34 4.14 -13.26
CA ASP A 362 23.51 4.65 -12.58
C ASP A 362 23.99 5.95 -13.24
N TYR A 363 23.17 6.98 -13.21
CA TYR A 363 23.41 8.31 -13.77
C TYR A 363 24.35 8.30 -15.00
N GLU A 364 25.63 8.73 -14.87
CA GLU A 364 26.57 8.85 -16.00
C GLU A 364 26.99 7.49 -16.59
N ALA A 365 26.80 6.37 -15.89
CA ALA A 365 27.06 5.03 -16.42
C ALA A 365 25.89 4.40 -17.18
N GLY A 366 24.73 5.04 -17.19
CA GLY A 366 23.58 4.58 -17.98
C GLY A 366 22.77 3.49 -17.30
N VAL A 367 22.22 2.58 -18.10
CA VAL A 367 21.46 1.41 -17.64
C VAL A 367 22.39 0.22 -17.49
N ARG A 368 22.36 -0.43 -16.31
CA ARG A 368 23.14 -1.60 -15.98
C ARG A 368 22.22 -2.76 -15.60
N ILE A 369 22.56 -3.97 -16.06
CA ILE A 369 21.77 -5.17 -15.72
C ILE A 369 22.70 -6.20 -15.09
N LEU A 370 22.43 -6.48 -13.82
CA LEU A 370 23.17 -7.49 -13.05
C LEU A 370 22.35 -8.75 -12.93
N ARG A 371 23.00 -9.91 -13.10
CA ARG A 371 22.40 -11.20 -12.76
C ARG A 371 22.69 -11.51 -11.29
N ILE A 372 21.68 -11.94 -10.58
CA ILE A 372 21.77 -12.43 -9.20
C ILE A 372 22.32 -13.87 -9.26
N ASP A 373 23.55 -14.06 -8.78
CA ASP A 373 24.19 -15.38 -8.72
C ASP A 373 24.05 -16.00 -7.32
N ASP A 374 24.34 -15.26 -6.26
CA ASP A 374 24.18 -15.67 -4.85
C ASP A 374 24.22 -14.44 -3.93
N LEU A 375 23.08 -14.00 -3.41
CA LEU A 375 22.98 -12.81 -2.55
C LEU A 375 23.61 -13.06 -1.17
N ALA A 376 23.56 -14.28 -0.63
CA ALA A 376 24.21 -14.60 0.64
C ALA A 376 25.75 -14.48 0.52
N ALA A 377 26.31 -14.75 -0.67
CA ALA A 377 27.71 -14.57 -0.99
C ALA A 377 28.04 -13.19 -1.60
N GLN A 378 27.08 -12.28 -1.69
CA GLN A 378 27.20 -10.95 -2.32
C GLN A 378 27.64 -11.04 -3.80
N ALA A 379 27.23 -12.09 -4.48
CA ALA A 379 27.63 -12.37 -5.86
C ALA A 379 26.54 -11.89 -6.83
N LEU A 380 26.84 -10.77 -7.52
CA LEU A 380 26.13 -10.28 -8.68
C LEU A 380 27.10 -10.19 -9.85
N THR A 381 26.61 -10.46 -11.07
CA THR A 381 27.44 -10.37 -12.29
C THR A 381 26.79 -9.42 -13.29
N GLU A 382 27.48 -8.34 -13.69
CA GLU A 382 27.03 -7.51 -14.80
C GLU A 382 26.99 -8.33 -16.08
N VAL A 383 25.82 -8.44 -16.69
CA VAL A 383 25.59 -9.24 -17.92
C VAL A 383 25.27 -8.36 -19.13
N ALA A 384 24.82 -7.11 -18.89
CA ALA A 384 24.51 -6.18 -19.95
C ALA A 384 24.58 -4.74 -19.44
N PHE A 385 24.92 -3.80 -20.32
CA PHE A 385 24.83 -2.38 -20.04
C PHE A 385 24.59 -1.55 -21.31
N PHE A 386 24.04 -0.37 -21.12
CA PHE A 386 23.90 0.66 -22.15
C PHE A 386 24.18 2.03 -21.51
N ASP A 387 25.33 2.62 -21.87
CA ASP A 387 25.73 3.93 -21.39
C ASP A 387 25.00 5.02 -22.18
N THR A 388 24.08 5.71 -21.52
CA THR A 388 23.29 6.80 -22.12
C THR A 388 24.03 8.13 -22.15
N TYR A 389 25.16 8.23 -21.42
CA TYR A 389 25.95 9.45 -21.24
C TYR A 389 27.44 9.26 -21.52
N PRO A 390 27.82 8.94 -22.77
CA PRO A 390 29.14 8.40 -23.13
C PRO A 390 30.32 9.37 -22.98
N ASN A 391 30.11 10.56 -22.40
CA ASN A 391 31.15 11.58 -22.30
C ASN A 391 31.87 11.59 -20.95
N SER A 392 31.35 10.93 -19.94
CA SER A 392 31.85 10.94 -18.56
C SER A 392 31.33 9.75 -17.77
N ASP A 393 32.15 9.23 -16.83
CA ASP A 393 31.84 8.23 -15.82
C ASP A 393 32.34 8.75 -14.47
N THR A 394 31.85 9.90 -14.04
CA THR A 394 32.22 10.53 -12.77
C THR A 394 31.02 10.57 -11.81
N PRO A 395 31.20 10.73 -10.50
CA PRO A 395 30.12 10.81 -9.56
C PRO A 395 29.39 12.17 -9.69
N ASN A 396 28.53 12.27 -10.69
CA ASN A 396 27.70 13.44 -10.99
C ASN A 396 26.29 13.02 -11.40
N PHE A 397 25.33 13.91 -11.15
CA PHE A 397 23.90 13.72 -11.43
C PHE A 397 23.53 14.03 -12.90
N ASN A 398 24.23 13.43 -13.89
CA ASN A 398 23.90 13.54 -15.31
C ASN A 398 23.53 12.16 -15.85
N GLY A 399 22.88 12.08 -17.00
CA GLY A 399 22.58 10.82 -17.66
C GLY A 399 21.28 10.16 -17.13
N THR A 400 21.34 8.87 -16.81
CA THR A 400 20.13 8.06 -16.58
C THR A 400 19.50 8.31 -15.22
N TRP A 401 18.23 8.77 -15.23
CA TRP A 401 17.45 8.94 -14.00
C TRP A 401 16.74 7.67 -13.58
N ASN A 402 16.02 7.04 -14.51
CA ASN A 402 15.18 5.88 -14.19
C ASN A 402 15.07 4.93 -15.39
N ASN A 403 14.70 3.68 -15.10
CA ASN A 403 14.41 2.67 -16.10
C ASN A 403 13.12 1.91 -15.75
N TYR A 404 12.53 1.25 -16.75
CA TYR A 404 11.41 0.35 -16.57
C TYR A 404 11.48 -0.77 -17.62
N ARG A 405 11.33 -2.02 -17.18
CA ARG A 405 11.27 -3.19 -18.05
C ARG A 405 9.83 -3.63 -18.26
N PHE A 406 9.38 -3.72 -19.50
CA PHE A 406 8.08 -4.29 -19.83
C PHE A 406 8.08 -5.80 -19.63
N PRO A 407 7.13 -6.36 -18.82
CA PRO A 407 7.09 -7.81 -18.56
C PRO A 407 6.82 -8.63 -19.83
N GLY A 408 6.01 -8.11 -20.76
CA GLY A 408 5.59 -8.80 -21.98
C GLY A 408 6.69 -8.90 -23.04
N SER A 409 7.22 -7.77 -23.48
CA SER A 409 8.23 -7.70 -24.55
C SER A 409 9.67 -7.87 -24.05
N GLY A 410 9.95 -7.60 -22.78
CA GLY A 410 11.31 -7.49 -22.25
C GLY A 410 12.03 -6.19 -22.64
N VAL A 411 11.39 -5.31 -23.39
CA VAL A 411 11.92 -3.98 -23.72
C VAL A 411 12.15 -3.19 -22.45
N VAL A 412 13.28 -2.51 -22.39
CA VAL A 412 13.63 -1.57 -21.31
C VAL A 412 13.51 -0.15 -21.85
N ILE A 413 12.83 0.69 -21.12
CA ILE A 413 12.81 2.12 -21.38
C ILE A 413 13.61 2.84 -20.30
N ALA A 414 14.30 3.93 -20.68
CA ALA A 414 15.08 4.72 -19.75
C ALA A 414 14.99 6.21 -20.07
N THR A 415 15.15 7.05 -19.05
CA THR A 415 15.26 8.51 -19.19
C THR A 415 16.67 8.99 -18.87
N GLY A 416 17.24 9.78 -19.77
CA GLY A 416 18.43 10.57 -19.50
C GLY A 416 18.01 12.02 -19.28
N ILE A 417 18.45 12.65 -18.19
CA ILE A 417 17.94 13.92 -17.68
C ILE A 417 17.86 15.01 -18.76
N ASP A 418 18.96 15.29 -19.42
CA ASP A 418 19.05 16.30 -20.51
C ASP A 418 18.91 15.67 -21.91
N GLU A 419 19.15 14.38 -22.02
CA GLU A 419 19.14 13.64 -23.27
C GLU A 419 17.71 13.43 -23.75
N GLY A 420 16.90 12.75 -22.95
CA GLY A 420 15.53 12.40 -23.28
C GLY A 420 15.18 10.93 -22.98
N PHE A 421 14.56 10.26 -23.95
CA PHE A 421 13.94 8.95 -23.77
C PHE A 421 14.61 7.89 -24.66
N PHE A 422 15.05 6.81 -24.05
CA PHE A 422 15.68 5.66 -24.70
C PHE A 422 14.73 4.46 -24.67
N VAL A 423 14.70 3.70 -25.77
CA VAL A 423 14.05 2.39 -25.89
C VAL A 423 15.12 1.36 -26.20
N LEU A 424 15.29 0.39 -25.36
CA LEU A 424 16.42 -0.55 -25.32
C LEU A 424 15.93 -1.99 -25.42
N GLU A 425 16.69 -2.86 -26.10
CA GLU A 425 16.43 -4.29 -26.23
C GLU A 425 17.59 -5.08 -25.61
N PRO A 426 17.48 -5.54 -24.35
CA PRO A 426 18.49 -6.38 -23.72
C PRO A 426 18.50 -7.80 -24.29
N HIS A 427 19.70 -8.34 -24.48
CA HIS A 427 19.94 -9.73 -24.90
C HIS A 427 20.62 -10.48 -23.75
N LEU A 428 19.86 -10.73 -22.67
CA LEU A 428 20.42 -11.29 -21.44
C LEU A 428 20.78 -12.77 -21.53
N CYS A 429 20.25 -13.44 -22.55
CA CYS A 429 20.45 -14.86 -22.78
C CYS A 429 20.14 -15.29 -24.20
N SER A 430 20.64 -16.44 -24.59
CA SER A 430 20.21 -17.16 -25.81
C SER A 430 19.13 -18.16 -25.41
N ALA A 431 17.86 -17.80 -25.60
CA ALA A 431 16.78 -18.75 -25.41
C ALA A 431 17.02 -20.02 -26.26
N PRO A 432 16.79 -21.21 -25.70
CA PRO A 432 16.85 -22.44 -26.49
C PRO A 432 15.83 -22.43 -27.63
N GLU A 433 16.03 -23.29 -28.62
CA GLU A 433 14.98 -23.48 -29.63
C GLU A 433 13.70 -24.04 -29.00
N THR A 434 12.54 -23.54 -29.46
CA THR A 434 11.23 -24.03 -29.02
C THR A 434 11.17 -25.57 -29.25
N PRO A 435 10.76 -26.35 -28.23
CA PRO A 435 10.60 -27.79 -28.37
C PRO A 435 9.66 -28.13 -29.53
N ALA A 436 10.17 -28.87 -30.52
CA ALA A 436 9.43 -29.26 -31.71
C ALA A 436 8.98 -30.73 -31.64
N ASN A 437 8.00 -31.08 -32.49
CA ASN A 437 7.46 -32.43 -32.62
C ASN A 437 7.05 -33.07 -31.29
N LEU A 438 6.45 -32.28 -30.37
CA LEU A 438 5.87 -32.83 -29.16
C LEU A 438 4.77 -33.84 -29.54
N GLU A 439 4.89 -35.04 -29.01
CA GLU A 439 3.92 -36.10 -29.12
C GLU A 439 3.46 -36.57 -27.74
N ALA A 440 2.17 -36.87 -27.59
CA ALA A 440 1.60 -37.45 -26.40
C ALA A 440 0.86 -38.76 -26.74
N THR A 441 1.26 -39.86 -26.12
CA THR A 441 0.72 -41.20 -26.41
C THR A 441 0.30 -41.92 -25.14
N ALA A 442 -0.83 -42.64 -25.19
CA ALA A 442 -1.27 -43.49 -24.07
C ALA A 442 -0.26 -44.63 -23.85
N GLY A 443 0.36 -44.68 -22.67
CA GLY A 443 1.32 -45.70 -22.27
C GLY A 443 0.71 -46.84 -21.46
N GLY A 444 -0.56 -46.72 -21.12
CA GLY A 444 -1.33 -47.67 -20.29
C GLY A 444 -2.51 -46.98 -19.63
N ASP A 445 -3.13 -47.70 -18.69
CA ASP A 445 -4.10 -47.11 -17.78
C ASP A 445 -3.38 -46.07 -16.88
N HIS A 446 -3.84 -44.85 -16.85
CA HIS A 446 -3.27 -43.77 -16.04
C HIS A 446 -1.85 -43.27 -16.45
N VAL A 447 -1.35 -43.67 -17.63
CA VAL A 447 -0.01 -43.22 -18.10
C VAL A 447 -0.12 -42.56 -19.46
N ILE A 448 0.48 -41.37 -19.61
CA ILE A 448 0.69 -40.68 -20.89
C ILE A 448 2.19 -40.44 -21.05
N ASN A 449 2.74 -40.95 -22.13
CA ASN A 449 4.14 -40.75 -22.48
C ASN A 449 4.26 -39.57 -23.43
N LEU A 450 5.14 -38.65 -23.10
CA LEU A 450 5.49 -37.47 -23.87
C LEU A 450 6.89 -37.63 -24.45
N ALA A 451 7.10 -37.19 -25.69
CA ALA A 451 8.40 -37.10 -26.33
C ALA A 451 8.42 -35.90 -27.27
N TRP A 452 9.58 -35.25 -27.37
CA TRP A 452 9.81 -34.10 -28.24
C TRP A 452 11.25 -34.13 -28.80
N ASP A 453 11.56 -33.28 -29.77
CA ASP A 453 12.91 -33.17 -30.28
C ASP A 453 13.81 -32.52 -29.23
N ALA A 454 14.96 -33.16 -28.95
CA ALA A 454 15.95 -32.58 -28.03
C ALA A 454 16.55 -31.30 -28.63
N SER A 455 16.74 -30.26 -27.77
CA SER A 455 17.51 -29.10 -28.16
C SER A 455 18.93 -29.45 -28.54
N ALA A 456 19.52 -28.69 -29.45
CA ALA A 456 20.91 -28.91 -29.90
C ALA A 456 21.95 -28.59 -28.79
N ASN A 457 21.54 -28.05 -27.64
CA ASN A 457 22.43 -27.68 -26.55
C ASN A 457 22.31 -28.68 -25.38
N ASP A 458 23.38 -29.35 -25.02
CA ASP A 458 23.44 -30.44 -24.02
C ASP A 458 23.08 -29.97 -22.58
N THR A 459 23.03 -28.65 -22.33
CA THR A 459 22.66 -28.07 -21.03
C THR A 459 21.20 -27.66 -20.93
N THR A 460 20.42 -27.84 -22.00
CA THR A 460 18.99 -27.47 -22.02
C THR A 460 18.17 -28.32 -21.05
N THR A 461 17.33 -27.71 -20.26
CA THR A 461 16.34 -28.40 -19.42
C THR A 461 14.91 -28.09 -19.91
N TYR A 462 13.94 -28.89 -19.48
CA TYR A 462 12.57 -28.78 -19.96
C TYR A 462 11.57 -28.72 -18.79
N ARG A 463 10.53 -27.90 -18.99
CA ARG A 463 9.34 -27.85 -18.14
C ARG A 463 8.17 -28.44 -18.92
N VAL A 464 7.44 -29.35 -18.30
CA VAL A 464 6.22 -29.96 -18.84
C VAL A 464 5.01 -29.39 -18.08
N GLU A 465 4.04 -28.89 -18.80
CA GLU A 465 2.78 -28.41 -18.27
C GLU A 465 1.63 -29.24 -18.80
N ARG A 466 0.64 -29.48 -17.96
CA ARG A 466 -0.59 -30.25 -18.24
C ARG A 466 -1.83 -29.42 -17.97
N ALA A 467 -2.81 -29.53 -18.86
CA ALA A 467 -4.16 -29.00 -18.67
C ALA A 467 -5.20 -30.12 -18.72
N GLN A 468 -6.09 -30.16 -17.73
CA GLN A 468 -7.25 -31.06 -17.72
C GLN A 468 -8.33 -30.51 -18.66
N GLY A 469 -8.96 -31.37 -19.48
CA GLY A 469 -9.96 -30.96 -20.47
C GLY A 469 -9.38 -30.58 -21.83
N GLY A 470 -8.10 -30.88 -22.09
CA GLY A 470 -7.42 -30.65 -23.36
C GLY A 470 -6.73 -29.28 -23.42
N CYS A 471 -6.36 -28.85 -24.64
CA CYS A 471 -5.55 -27.66 -24.89
C CYS A 471 -6.24 -26.32 -24.55
N GLN A 472 -7.51 -26.33 -24.25
CA GLN A 472 -8.27 -25.14 -23.83
C GLN A 472 -8.37 -25.02 -22.27
N GLY A 473 -7.85 -26.00 -21.53
CA GLY A 473 -7.83 -25.97 -20.08
C GLY A 473 -6.74 -25.08 -19.50
N ALA A 474 -6.79 -24.86 -18.18
CA ALA A 474 -5.74 -24.16 -17.46
C ALA A 474 -4.51 -25.07 -17.31
N PHE A 475 -3.35 -24.59 -17.76
CA PHE A 475 -2.10 -25.32 -17.65
C PHE A 475 -1.45 -25.11 -16.28
N HIS A 476 -0.88 -26.21 -15.74
CA HIS A 476 -0.04 -26.18 -14.54
C HIS A 476 1.18 -27.08 -14.74
N THR A 477 2.28 -26.72 -14.13
CA THR A 477 3.53 -27.48 -14.21
C THR A 477 3.40 -28.82 -13.51
N ILE A 478 3.77 -29.91 -14.21
CA ILE A 478 3.80 -31.26 -13.67
C ILE A 478 5.22 -31.84 -13.58
N ALA A 479 6.16 -31.23 -14.29
CA ALA A 479 7.58 -31.54 -14.19
C ALA A 479 8.41 -30.34 -14.60
N ASP A 480 9.56 -30.15 -13.94
CA ASP A 480 10.50 -29.05 -14.22
C ASP A 480 11.94 -29.54 -14.18
N GLN A 481 12.86 -28.79 -14.80
CA GLN A 481 14.29 -29.09 -14.87
C GLN A 481 14.63 -30.50 -15.41
N LEU A 482 13.79 -31.00 -16.32
CA LEU A 482 14.03 -32.28 -16.97
C LEU A 482 15.24 -32.17 -17.93
N SER A 483 16.21 -33.08 -17.85
CA SER A 483 17.35 -33.17 -18.79
C SER A 483 17.03 -33.99 -20.05
N ASP A 484 16.03 -34.86 -19.98
CA ASP A 484 15.61 -35.71 -21.07
C ASP A 484 14.51 -35.08 -21.91
N ALA A 485 14.53 -35.24 -23.20
CA ALA A 485 13.47 -34.77 -24.11
C ALA A 485 12.25 -35.73 -24.12
N SER A 486 11.90 -36.23 -22.95
CA SER A 486 10.75 -37.13 -22.74
C SER A 486 10.27 -37.09 -21.29
N TYR A 487 8.99 -37.35 -21.08
CA TYR A 487 8.42 -37.44 -19.76
C TYR A 487 7.25 -38.46 -19.74
N SER A 488 7.07 -39.16 -18.62
CA SER A 488 5.94 -40.07 -18.42
C SER A 488 5.04 -39.50 -17.30
N ASP A 489 3.90 -38.99 -17.68
CA ASP A 489 2.85 -38.60 -16.73
C ASP A 489 2.14 -39.86 -16.25
N VAL A 490 2.43 -40.25 -15.01
CA VAL A 490 1.90 -41.48 -14.38
C VAL A 490 0.62 -41.19 -13.54
N ASP A 491 0.24 -39.93 -13.44
CA ASP A 491 -0.91 -39.48 -12.66
C ASP A 491 -2.09 -39.06 -13.55
N ALA A 492 -2.06 -39.37 -14.83
CA ALA A 492 -3.13 -39.11 -15.76
C ALA A 492 -4.38 -39.94 -15.42
N SER A 493 -5.49 -39.32 -15.13
CA SER A 493 -6.75 -40.00 -14.90
C SER A 493 -7.26 -40.67 -16.18
N GLY A 494 -7.81 -41.89 -16.08
CA GLY A 494 -8.43 -42.56 -17.21
C GLY A 494 -9.64 -41.79 -17.76
N GLN A 495 -9.89 -41.91 -19.07
CA GLN A 495 -11.04 -41.34 -19.76
C GLN A 495 -11.12 -39.79 -19.73
N VAL A 496 -10.07 -39.12 -19.27
CA VAL A 496 -9.94 -37.64 -19.29
C VAL A 496 -8.97 -37.24 -20.38
N THR A 497 -9.35 -36.29 -21.21
CA THR A 497 -8.44 -35.68 -22.19
C THR A 497 -7.58 -34.65 -21.48
N TYR A 498 -6.26 -34.79 -21.66
CA TYR A 498 -5.26 -33.84 -21.18
C TYR A 498 -4.57 -33.14 -22.34
N GLY A 499 -4.35 -31.82 -22.20
CA GLY A 499 -3.45 -31.05 -23.07
C GLY A 499 -2.06 -30.98 -22.45
N TYR A 500 -1.00 -31.09 -23.28
CA TYR A 500 0.38 -30.98 -22.84
C TYR A 500 1.12 -29.96 -23.67
N ARG A 501 2.03 -29.23 -23.05
CA ARG A 501 2.98 -28.35 -23.70
C ARG A 501 4.32 -28.37 -22.97
N VAL A 502 5.40 -28.02 -23.67
CA VAL A 502 6.75 -28.05 -23.14
C VAL A 502 7.47 -26.76 -23.43
N THR A 503 8.21 -26.25 -22.46
CA THR A 503 9.10 -25.10 -22.57
C THR A 503 10.54 -25.55 -22.31
N ALA A 504 11.48 -25.16 -23.16
CA ALA A 504 12.90 -25.38 -22.95
C ALA A 504 13.54 -24.21 -22.22
N PHE A 505 14.50 -24.49 -21.34
CA PHE A 505 15.31 -23.53 -20.62
C PHE A 505 16.79 -23.75 -20.93
N ASP A 506 17.58 -22.69 -20.95
CA ASP A 506 19.03 -22.78 -21.06
C ASP A 506 19.68 -23.48 -19.86
N GLY A 507 20.98 -23.73 -19.90
CA GLY A 507 21.72 -24.41 -18.82
C GLY A 507 21.75 -23.59 -17.49
N THR A 508 21.38 -22.33 -17.52
CA THR A 508 21.22 -21.49 -16.32
C THR A 508 19.82 -21.58 -15.68
N GLY A 509 18.85 -22.11 -16.44
CA GLY A 509 17.45 -22.21 -16.01
C GLY A 509 16.65 -20.91 -16.12
N PHE A 510 17.24 -19.83 -16.61
CA PHE A 510 16.62 -18.51 -16.66
C PHE A 510 16.05 -18.13 -18.02
N CYS A 511 16.61 -18.66 -19.10
CA CYS A 511 16.18 -18.33 -20.45
C CYS A 511 15.24 -19.37 -20.99
N ALA A 512 13.98 -19.03 -21.09
CA ALA A 512 12.94 -19.86 -21.65
C ALA A 512 12.82 -19.67 -23.18
N SER A 513 12.60 -20.77 -23.88
CA SER A 513 12.09 -20.75 -25.26
C SER A 513 10.64 -20.29 -25.29
N SER A 514 10.10 -20.05 -26.48
CA SER A 514 8.64 -20.10 -26.65
C SER A 514 8.14 -21.50 -26.25
N THR A 515 6.92 -21.57 -25.73
CA THR A 515 6.28 -22.83 -25.40
C THR A 515 5.90 -23.58 -26.66
N SER A 516 6.03 -24.90 -26.68
CA SER A 516 5.65 -25.76 -27.80
C SER A 516 4.16 -25.63 -28.18
N ASN A 517 3.78 -26.11 -29.34
CA ASN A 517 2.39 -26.38 -29.64
C ASN A 517 1.81 -27.37 -28.62
N CYS A 518 0.54 -27.20 -28.30
CA CYS A 518 -0.16 -28.14 -27.42
C CYS A 518 -0.57 -29.40 -28.18
N VAL A 519 -0.44 -30.55 -27.50
CA VAL A 519 -0.92 -31.85 -27.97
C VAL A 519 -1.88 -32.44 -26.96
N GLU A 520 -2.84 -33.25 -27.44
CA GLU A 520 -3.84 -33.89 -26.57
C GLU A 520 -3.68 -35.40 -26.54
N ALA A 521 -3.88 -35.99 -25.37
CA ALA A 521 -3.96 -37.44 -25.18
C ALA A 521 -4.97 -37.80 -24.09
N GLN A 522 -5.43 -39.09 -24.16
CA GLN A 522 -6.37 -39.66 -23.17
C GLN A 522 -5.94 -41.11 -22.88
N THR A 523 -6.02 -41.51 -21.60
CA THR A 523 -5.80 -42.89 -21.16
C THR A 523 -7.11 -43.69 -21.10
N THR A 524 -6.98 -45.00 -20.95
CA THR A 524 -8.13 -45.93 -20.91
C THR A 524 -8.54 -46.38 -19.51
N GLY A 525 -7.80 -46.00 -18.47
CA GLY A 525 -8.07 -46.42 -17.07
C GLY A 525 -9.39 -45.91 -16.49
N THR A 526 -9.59 -46.13 -15.20
CA THR A 526 -10.74 -45.55 -14.47
C THR A 526 -10.60 -44.07 -14.31
N CYS A 527 -11.72 -43.35 -14.41
CA CYS A 527 -11.70 -41.91 -14.19
C CYS A 527 -11.61 -41.60 -12.68
N THR A 528 -10.54 -40.96 -12.26
CA THR A 528 -10.25 -40.55 -10.88
C THR A 528 -10.03 -39.04 -10.74
N ALA A 529 -10.18 -38.27 -11.81
CA ALA A 529 -9.97 -36.84 -11.83
C ALA A 529 -10.98 -36.09 -10.97
N ALA A 530 -10.53 -35.06 -10.33
CA ALA A 530 -11.38 -34.05 -9.68
C ALA A 530 -12.13 -33.19 -10.71
N PRO A 531 -13.25 -32.59 -10.36
CA PRO A 531 -13.88 -31.57 -11.19
C PRO A 531 -12.95 -30.37 -11.45
N ILE A 532 -13.15 -29.71 -12.59
CA ILE A 532 -12.55 -28.38 -12.83
C ILE A 532 -13.43 -27.34 -12.17
N PHE A 533 -12.92 -26.68 -11.15
CA PHE A 533 -13.67 -25.72 -10.34
C PHE A 533 -12.79 -24.55 -9.89
N GLY A 534 -13.28 -23.31 -10.06
CA GLY A 534 -12.55 -22.09 -9.71
C GLY A 534 -12.71 -21.64 -8.25
N GLY A 535 -13.49 -22.40 -7.42
CA GLY A 535 -13.73 -22.05 -6.04
C GLY A 535 -14.89 -21.05 -5.85
N ILE A 536 -14.96 -20.48 -4.65
CA ILE A 536 -15.94 -19.47 -4.26
C ILE A 536 -15.67 -18.14 -4.96
N VAL A 537 -16.73 -17.44 -5.41
CA VAL A 537 -16.65 -16.15 -6.14
C VAL A 537 -17.20 -14.98 -5.30
N SER A 538 -18.17 -15.24 -4.42
CA SER A 538 -18.74 -14.19 -3.59
C SER A 538 -19.10 -14.71 -2.18
N ALA A 539 -18.88 -13.83 -1.19
CA ALA A 539 -19.36 -14.00 0.17
C ALA A 539 -19.90 -12.65 0.63
N ALA A 540 -21.21 -12.54 0.85
CA ALA A 540 -21.87 -11.28 1.15
C ALA A 540 -22.64 -11.36 2.47
N ASN A 541 -22.54 -10.29 3.29
CA ASN A 541 -23.37 -10.08 4.45
C ASN A 541 -24.47 -9.07 4.09
N GLU A 542 -25.73 -9.47 4.19
CA GLU A 542 -26.87 -8.58 3.90
C GLU A 542 -27.24 -7.65 5.06
N GLY A 543 -26.52 -7.69 6.20
CA GLY A 543 -26.82 -6.83 7.35
C GLY A 543 -28.20 -7.08 7.96
N THR A 544 -28.69 -8.32 7.95
CA THR A 544 -30.00 -8.71 8.51
C THR A 544 -29.91 -8.96 10.02
N ALA A 545 -31.04 -8.99 10.71
CA ALA A 545 -31.09 -9.27 12.16
C ALA A 545 -30.47 -10.64 12.53
N GLN A 546 -30.47 -11.58 11.61
CA GLN A 546 -29.73 -12.83 11.74
C GLN A 546 -28.38 -12.71 11.04
N CYS A 547 -27.34 -13.29 11.63
CA CYS A 547 -26.02 -13.35 11.00
C CYS A 547 -26.08 -14.25 9.77
N ARG A 548 -26.36 -13.65 8.62
CA ARG A 548 -26.53 -14.35 7.35
C ARG A 548 -25.38 -14.00 6.42
N ILE A 549 -24.74 -15.02 5.89
CA ILE A 549 -23.74 -14.90 4.84
C ILE A 549 -24.22 -15.67 3.62
N ASP A 550 -24.37 -14.96 2.51
CA ASP A 550 -24.74 -15.54 1.21
C ASP A 550 -23.46 -15.78 0.39
N LEU A 551 -23.22 -17.05 0.06
CA LEU A 551 -22.10 -17.51 -0.73
C LEU A 551 -22.53 -17.80 -2.16
N GLY A 552 -21.67 -17.54 -3.14
CA GLY A 552 -21.92 -17.82 -4.53
C GLY A 552 -20.69 -18.29 -5.28
N TRP A 553 -20.87 -19.17 -6.29
CA TRP A 553 -19.81 -19.67 -7.16
C TRP A 553 -20.32 -20.04 -8.55
N ILE A 554 -19.38 -20.27 -9.46
CA ILE A 554 -19.69 -20.73 -10.83
C ILE A 554 -19.76 -22.27 -10.81
N ALA A 555 -20.69 -22.85 -11.56
CA ALA A 555 -20.85 -24.30 -11.61
C ALA A 555 -19.53 -24.99 -12.04
N ALA A 556 -19.16 -26.04 -11.31
CA ALA A 556 -18.03 -26.89 -11.64
C ALA A 556 -18.27 -27.72 -12.91
N ASN A 557 -17.19 -28.08 -13.59
CA ASN A 557 -17.22 -28.99 -14.74
C ASN A 557 -16.70 -30.37 -14.30
N PRO A 558 -17.59 -31.40 -14.09
CA PRO A 558 -17.17 -32.71 -13.67
C PRO A 558 -16.34 -33.40 -14.77
N ALA A 559 -15.22 -34.00 -14.38
CA ALA A 559 -14.30 -34.63 -15.32
C ALA A 559 -14.73 -36.06 -15.69
N CYS A 560 -15.40 -36.75 -14.76
CA CYS A 560 -15.80 -38.17 -14.91
C CYS A 560 -17.28 -38.35 -15.30
N GLY A 561 -17.98 -37.27 -15.60
CA GLY A 561 -19.34 -37.30 -16.15
C GLY A 561 -20.47 -37.51 -15.16
N GLY A 562 -20.20 -37.48 -13.85
CA GLY A 562 -21.20 -37.38 -12.81
C GLY A 562 -21.72 -35.95 -12.64
N PRO A 563 -22.89 -35.73 -12.00
CA PRO A 563 -23.23 -34.39 -11.56
C PRO A 563 -22.26 -33.89 -10.51
N ALA A 564 -21.95 -32.57 -10.54
CA ALA A 564 -21.15 -31.92 -9.48
C ALA A 564 -22.03 -31.70 -8.25
N THR A 565 -21.44 -31.92 -7.07
CA THR A 565 -21.96 -31.46 -5.79
C THR A 565 -20.87 -30.63 -5.10
N TYR A 566 -21.25 -29.94 -4.02
CA TYR A 566 -20.30 -29.00 -3.37
C TYR A 566 -20.18 -29.29 -1.88
N SER A 567 -18.99 -29.13 -1.36
CA SER A 567 -18.66 -29.07 0.07
C SER A 567 -18.36 -27.62 0.44
N ILE A 568 -18.99 -27.12 1.48
CA ILE A 568 -18.81 -25.75 1.96
C ILE A 568 -18.05 -25.78 3.28
N TYR A 569 -17.05 -24.93 3.41
CA TYR A 569 -16.14 -24.87 4.56
C TYR A 569 -16.12 -23.47 5.16
N ARG A 570 -15.98 -23.40 6.49
CA ARG A 570 -15.89 -22.15 7.25
C ARG A 570 -14.84 -22.27 8.35
N SER A 571 -14.05 -21.21 8.56
CA SER A 571 -13.07 -21.11 9.66
C SER A 571 -12.91 -19.68 10.12
N PHE A 572 -12.34 -19.49 11.32
CA PHE A 572 -11.83 -18.19 11.79
C PHE A 572 -10.35 -17.96 11.39
N ASP A 573 -9.68 -18.98 10.91
CA ASP A 573 -8.30 -18.94 10.46
C ASP A 573 -8.23 -18.62 8.96
N ALA A 574 -7.55 -17.54 8.59
CA ALA A 574 -7.36 -17.11 7.20
C ALA A 574 -6.62 -18.16 6.34
N SER A 575 -5.76 -18.96 6.97
CA SER A 575 -4.91 -19.96 6.32
C SER A 575 -5.48 -21.39 6.38
N PHE A 576 -6.70 -21.59 6.90
CA PHE A 576 -7.24 -22.92 7.11
C PHE A 576 -7.23 -23.77 5.83
N ILE A 577 -6.96 -25.05 5.99
CA ILE A 577 -7.10 -26.04 4.91
C ILE A 577 -8.50 -26.66 5.02
N PRO A 578 -9.33 -26.59 3.94
CA PRO A 578 -10.65 -27.22 3.94
C PRO A 578 -10.57 -28.70 4.31
N GLY A 579 -11.32 -29.12 5.34
CA GLY A 579 -11.31 -30.49 5.86
C GLY A 579 -12.58 -30.81 6.68
N ALA A 580 -12.63 -32.00 7.25
CA ALA A 580 -13.82 -32.47 7.98
C ALA A 580 -14.23 -31.54 9.14
N ASP A 581 -13.25 -30.92 9.82
CA ASP A 581 -13.48 -30.09 11.01
C ASP A 581 -13.97 -28.68 10.65
N THR A 582 -13.72 -28.22 9.43
CA THR A 582 -14.14 -26.89 8.93
C THR A 582 -15.36 -26.95 8.01
N ARG A 583 -15.85 -28.18 7.69
CA ARG A 583 -16.94 -28.37 6.75
C ARG A 583 -18.29 -28.11 7.40
N ILE A 584 -19.09 -27.20 6.81
CA ILE A 584 -20.42 -26.82 7.26
C ILE A 584 -21.54 -27.40 6.38
N ALA A 585 -21.25 -27.81 5.15
CA ALA A 585 -22.21 -28.53 4.29
C ALA A 585 -21.49 -29.52 3.37
N LEU A 586 -22.16 -30.60 2.99
CA LEU A 586 -21.67 -31.67 2.11
C LEU A 586 -22.74 -32.03 1.11
N GLY A 587 -22.38 -32.32 -0.13
CA GLY A 587 -23.28 -32.77 -1.17
C GLY A 587 -24.32 -31.74 -1.62
N TRP A 588 -23.98 -30.44 -1.47
CA TRP A 588 -24.86 -29.36 -1.89
C TRP A 588 -24.97 -29.31 -3.41
N LEU A 589 -26.19 -29.04 -3.92
CA LEU A 589 -26.47 -29.13 -5.38
C LEU A 589 -26.47 -27.79 -6.11
N ASP A 590 -26.78 -26.70 -5.39
CA ASP A 590 -26.90 -25.36 -5.97
C ASP A 590 -25.55 -24.64 -5.98
N THR A 591 -25.43 -23.59 -6.76
CA THR A 591 -24.25 -22.73 -6.85
C THR A 591 -24.29 -21.53 -5.89
N THR A 592 -25.20 -21.57 -4.93
CA THR A 592 -25.34 -20.61 -3.85
C THR A 592 -25.61 -21.33 -2.53
N TYR A 593 -25.12 -20.77 -1.44
CA TYR A 593 -25.36 -21.31 -0.10
C TYR A 593 -25.55 -20.16 0.89
N THR A 594 -26.50 -20.30 1.82
CA THR A 594 -26.71 -19.31 2.89
C THR A 594 -26.26 -19.91 4.21
N ASP A 595 -25.24 -19.32 4.83
CA ASP A 595 -24.82 -19.66 6.19
C ASP A 595 -25.53 -18.75 7.19
N LEU A 596 -26.34 -19.37 8.08
CA LEU A 596 -27.04 -18.73 9.20
C LEU A 596 -26.31 -18.92 10.54
N GLY A 597 -25.24 -19.73 10.57
CA GLY A 597 -24.46 -20.03 11.78
C GLY A 597 -23.24 -19.13 11.97
N ALA A 598 -23.11 -18.04 11.21
CA ALA A 598 -21.99 -17.15 11.31
C ALA A 598 -22.00 -16.33 12.63
N THR A 599 -20.82 -15.99 13.17
CA THR A 599 -20.68 -15.25 14.42
C THR A 599 -20.58 -13.75 14.16
N SER A 600 -21.44 -12.97 14.82
CA SER A 600 -21.47 -11.51 14.68
C SER A 600 -20.13 -10.84 15.00
N GLY A 601 -19.72 -9.87 14.19
CA GLY A 601 -18.55 -9.02 14.43
C GLY A 601 -17.21 -9.75 14.31
N THR A 602 -17.19 -11.04 13.94
CA THR A 602 -15.95 -11.82 13.81
C THR A 602 -15.74 -12.22 12.35
N THR A 603 -14.60 -11.86 11.79
CA THR A 603 -14.25 -12.26 10.41
C THR A 603 -14.19 -13.77 10.30
N GLN A 604 -14.86 -14.29 9.29
CA GLN A 604 -14.88 -15.71 8.94
C GLN A 604 -14.43 -15.89 7.50
N TYR A 605 -13.75 -16.99 7.24
CA TYR A 605 -13.22 -17.35 5.94
C TYR A 605 -13.98 -18.54 5.40
N TYR A 606 -14.45 -18.43 4.16
CA TYR A 606 -15.22 -19.47 3.48
C TYR A 606 -14.45 -20.02 2.30
N ALA A 607 -14.52 -21.33 2.12
CA ALA A 607 -14.07 -22.02 0.92
C ALA A 607 -15.16 -22.97 0.43
N VAL A 608 -15.21 -23.20 -0.88
CA VAL A 608 -16.10 -24.15 -1.51
C VAL A 608 -15.28 -25.07 -2.37
N ARG A 609 -15.52 -26.38 -2.30
CA ARG A 609 -14.95 -27.41 -3.16
C ARG A 609 -16.04 -28.19 -3.86
N SER A 610 -15.77 -28.62 -5.06
CA SER A 610 -16.68 -29.43 -5.85
C SER A 610 -16.32 -30.91 -5.77
N VAL A 611 -17.31 -31.79 -5.90
CA VAL A 611 -17.14 -33.24 -5.91
C VAL A 611 -17.82 -33.79 -7.16
N ASP A 612 -17.09 -34.61 -7.95
CA ASP A 612 -17.68 -35.40 -9.02
C ASP A 612 -18.32 -36.66 -8.41
N THR A 613 -19.63 -36.78 -8.52
CA THR A 613 -20.36 -37.89 -7.91
C THR A 613 -20.11 -39.25 -8.59
N ALA A 614 -19.50 -39.25 -9.81
CA ALA A 614 -19.16 -40.48 -10.50
C ALA A 614 -18.00 -41.24 -9.83
N ASN A 615 -17.04 -40.49 -9.25
CA ASN A 615 -15.86 -41.05 -8.61
C ASN A 615 -15.68 -40.62 -7.15
N SER A 616 -16.52 -39.73 -6.64
CA SER A 616 -16.44 -39.15 -5.30
C SER A 616 -15.15 -38.38 -5.01
N THR A 617 -14.47 -37.89 -6.06
CA THR A 617 -13.24 -37.09 -5.91
C THR A 617 -13.61 -35.64 -5.74
N GLU A 618 -13.09 -35.01 -4.69
CA GLU A 618 -13.22 -33.58 -4.40
C GLU A 618 -12.03 -32.84 -5.00
N ASP A 619 -12.26 -31.65 -5.53
CA ASP A 619 -11.16 -30.75 -5.94
C ASP A 619 -10.37 -30.24 -4.71
N ASP A 620 -9.19 -29.72 -4.93
CA ASP A 620 -8.24 -29.29 -3.90
C ASP A 620 -8.01 -27.80 -3.84
N ASN A 621 -8.87 -26.99 -4.50
CA ASN A 621 -8.69 -25.54 -4.52
C ASN A 621 -8.63 -24.95 -3.10
N LEU A 622 -7.87 -23.88 -2.95
CA LEU A 622 -7.66 -23.16 -1.70
C LEU A 622 -8.21 -21.73 -1.74
N VAL A 623 -9.09 -21.43 -2.69
CA VAL A 623 -9.73 -20.10 -2.80
C VAL A 623 -10.59 -19.84 -1.57
N ARG A 624 -10.34 -18.74 -0.89
CA ARG A 624 -11.05 -18.33 0.33
C ARG A 624 -11.55 -16.90 0.19
N LEU A 625 -12.71 -16.62 0.75
CA LEU A 625 -13.22 -15.25 0.88
C LEU A 625 -13.50 -14.95 2.34
N ALA A 626 -13.08 -13.77 2.77
CA ALA A 626 -13.30 -13.23 4.10
C ALA A 626 -14.60 -12.42 4.15
N VAL A 627 -15.37 -12.58 5.21
CA VAL A 627 -16.55 -11.77 5.46
C VAL A 627 -16.82 -11.66 6.95
N THR A 628 -17.20 -10.46 7.40
CA THR A 628 -17.57 -10.21 8.80
C THR A 628 -19.07 -9.99 8.88
N PRO A 629 -19.81 -10.89 9.54
CA PRO A 629 -21.25 -10.73 9.71
C PRO A 629 -21.57 -9.51 10.57
N SER A 630 -22.40 -8.62 10.06
CA SER A 630 -22.99 -7.52 10.80
C SER A 630 -24.49 -7.55 10.68
N GLY A 631 -25.20 -7.05 11.71
CA GLY A 631 -26.65 -6.97 11.68
C GLY A 631 -27.14 -5.54 11.39
N PRO A 632 -28.48 -5.36 11.28
CA PRO A 632 -29.06 -4.05 11.43
C PRO A 632 -28.78 -3.55 12.84
N SER A 633 -28.74 -2.25 13.03
CA SER A 633 -28.63 -1.65 14.35
C SER A 633 -29.74 -2.15 15.28
N ALA A 634 -29.35 -2.70 16.43
CA ALA A 634 -30.32 -3.04 17.46
C ALA A 634 -30.65 -1.80 18.30
N ASP A 635 -31.94 -1.56 18.57
CA ASP A 635 -32.35 -0.60 19.61
C ASP A 635 -31.85 -1.13 20.97
N GLY A 636 -30.93 -0.43 21.60
CA GLY A 636 -30.27 -0.87 22.81
C GLY A 636 -29.80 0.25 23.70
N THR A 637 -29.08 -0.12 24.75
CA THR A 637 -28.41 0.81 25.65
C THR A 637 -26.89 0.62 25.50
N PHE A 638 -26.21 1.66 25.06
CA PHE A 638 -24.75 1.73 25.23
C PHE A 638 -24.44 1.96 26.70
N ALA A 639 -23.47 1.24 27.26
CA ALA A 639 -23.01 1.48 28.62
C ALA A 639 -21.49 1.27 28.71
N SER A 640 -20.79 2.14 29.49
CA SER A 640 -19.38 1.98 29.81
C SER A 640 -19.11 2.56 31.22
N GLY A 641 -18.56 1.71 32.10
CA GLY A 641 -18.15 2.06 33.47
C GLY A 641 -16.65 2.10 33.67
N ALA A 642 -15.84 2.11 32.60
CA ALA A 642 -14.37 2.04 32.63
C ALA A 642 -13.80 0.74 33.22
N GLU A 643 -14.57 -0.30 33.38
CA GLU A 643 -14.20 -1.54 34.06
C GLU A 643 -13.34 -2.48 33.17
N PRO A 644 -12.50 -3.35 33.80
CA PRO A 644 -11.81 -4.39 33.05
C PRO A 644 -12.80 -5.33 32.36
N GLY A 645 -12.65 -5.51 31.07
CA GLY A 645 -13.54 -6.36 30.27
C GLY A 645 -14.84 -5.66 29.85
N ASP A 646 -14.99 -4.36 30.07
CA ASP A 646 -16.05 -3.55 29.48
C ASP A 646 -15.84 -3.54 27.94
N PRO A 647 -16.80 -4.11 27.17
CA PRO A 647 -16.65 -4.21 25.71
C PRO A 647 -16.70 -2.85 25.01
N ASN A 648 -17.12 -1.81 25.71
CA ASN A 648 -17.24 -0.45 25.15
C ASN A 648 -16.14 0.49 25.64
N LEU A 649 -15.20 0.02 26.44
CA LEU A 649 -14.14 0.85 27.01
C LEU A 649 -13.24 1.46 25.91
N GLU A 650 -12.79 0.64 24.97
CA GLU A 650 -11.91 1.07 23.87
C GLU A 650 -12.64 1.98 22.86
N ALA A 651 -13.96 1.96 22.83
CA ALA A 651 -14.74 2.84 21.99
C ALA A 651 -14.86 4.27 22.54
N MET A 652 -14.53 4.48 23.83
CA MET A 652 -14.49 5.81 24.47
C MET A 652 -13.17 6.48 24.14
N GLN A 653 -13.19 7.61 23.46
CA GLN A 653 -12.01 8.33 22.98
C GLN A 653 -11.65 9.50 23.90
N ALA A 654 -10.38 9.59 24.27
CA ALA A 654 -9.81 10.72 24.99
C ALA A 654 -9.00 11.60 24.03
N ASP A 655 -9.28 12.91 24.02
CA ASP A 655 -8.56 13.90 23.19
C ASP A 655 -8.10 15.07 24.05
N THR A 656 -6.90 15.56 23.79
CA THR A 656 -6.32 16.71 24.49
C THR A 656 -5.98 17.77 23.46
N ARG A 657 -6.62 18.97 23.58
CA ARG A 657 -6.37 20.11 22.71
C ARG A 657 -5.87 21.28 23.53
N GLY A 658 -4.93 22.08 23.00
CA GLY A 658 -4.49 23.34 23.62
C GLY A 658 -3.06 23.72 23.26
N PRO A 659 -2.72 25.03 23.35
CA PRO A 659 -1.42 25.58 22.90
C PRO A 659 -0.21 25.17 23.74
N SER A 660 -0.40 24.36 24.75
CA SER A 660 0.67 23.90 25.67
C SER A 660 0.58 22.39 25.93
N ALA A 661 0.02 21.61 25.02
CA ALA A 661 -0.06 20.18 25.21
C ALA A 661 1.33 19.53 25.10
N PRO A 662 2.07 19.33 26.19
CA PRO A 662 2.95 18.18 26.22
C PRO A 662 2.03 16.97 26.34
N ALA A 663 2.42 15.83 25.80
CA ALA A 663 1.80 14.53 25.78
C ALA A 663 1.16 14.00 27.11
N ALA A 664 0.42 14.81 27.84
CA ALA A 664 -0.30 14.45 29.06
C ALA A 664 -1.76 14.23 28.67
N ILE A 665 -2.14 12.98 28.64
CA ILE A 665 -3.49 12.47 28.44
C ILE A 665 -4.45 13.26 29.35
N GLY A 666 -5.38 14.03 28.73
CA GLY A 666 -6.32 14.85 29.47
C GLY A 666 -7.40 14.05 30.20
N TRP A 667 -7.73 12.86 29.69
CA TRP A 667 -8.58 11.86 30.33
C TRP A 667 -7.86 10.52 30.42
N SER A 668 -8.03 9.82 31.51
CA SER A 668 -7.47 8.51 31.76
C SER A 668 -8.42 7.68 32.63
N ILE A 669 -8.11 6.42 32.84
CA ILE A 669 -8.82 5.55 33.77
C ILE A 669 -8.19 5.71 35.16
N SER A 670 -9.03 5.93 36.18
CA SER A 670 -8.64 6.04 37.57
C SER A 670 -9.17 4.88 38.39
N THR A 671 -8.34 4.30 39.23
CA THR A 671 -8.73 3.36 40.30
C THR A 671 -8.83 4.06 41.66
N ALA A 672 -8.55 5.35 41.74
CA ALA A 672 -8.57 6.10 42.97
C ALA A 672 -9.98 6.45 43.43
N ARG A 673 -10.89 6.67 42.48
CA ARG A 673 -12.30 6.99 42.74
C ARG A 673 -13.17 6.38 41.66
N PHE A 674 -14.29 5.76 42.07
CA PHE A 674 -15.30 5.19 41.15
C PHE A 674 -16.65 5.19 41.87
N HIS A 675 -17.75 5.21 41.10
CA HIS A 675 -19.11 5.09 41.65
C HIS A 675 -19.50 3.61 41.82
N ALA A 676 -19.28 2.81 40.78
CA ALA A 676 -19.47 1.36 40.81
C ALA A 676 -18.23 0.64 40.27
N GLY A 677 -18.10 -0.64 40.54
CA GLY A 677 -16.96 -1.44 40.09
C GLY A 677 -15.63 -1.09 40.78
N GLU A 678 -14.55 -0.91 39.99
CA GLU A 678 -13.19 -0.67 40.49
C GLU A 678 -12.53 0.55 39.80
N ARG A 679 -13.17 1.19 38.82
CA ARG A 679 -12.60 2.24 37.95
C ARG A 679 -13.60 3.32 37.57
N SER A 680 -13.09 4.45 37.10
CA SER A 680 -13.87 5.51 36.43
C SER A 680 -13.01 6.23 35.41
N PHE A 681 -13.61 7.01 34.53
CA PHE A 681 -12.95 8.00 33.69
C PHE A 681 -12.58 9.22 34.52
N TRP A 682 -11.36 9.70 34.41
CA TRP A 682 -10.85 10.84 35.18
C TRP A 682 -10.10 11.81 34.28
N SER A 683 -10.51 13.09 34.31
CA SER A 683 -9.73 14.17 33.73
C SER A 683 -8.57 14.53 34.65
N THR A 684 -7.35 14.60 34.13
CA THR A 684 -6.18 14.97 34.94
C THR A 684 -6.28 16.42 35.43
N ALA A 685 -5.74 16.67 36.63
CA ALA A 685 -5.70 17.99 37.27
C ALA A 685 -4.49 18.82 36.77
N ASN A 686 -4.38 19.07 35.48
CA ASN A 686 -3.30 19.86 34.88
C ASN A 686 -3.79 21.26 34.50
N ASN A 687 -2.91 22.27 34.68
CA ASN A 687 -3.21 23.65 34.25
C ASN A 687 -3.14 23.75 32.71
N ASN A 688 -3.88 24.71 32.14
CA ASN A 688 -3.98 24.96 30.71
C ASN A 688 -4.50 23.76 29.92
N LEU A 689 -5.34 22.93 30.51
CA LEU A 689 -5.91 21.77 29.89
C LEU A 689 -7.14 22.12 29.05
N CYS A 690 -7.26 21.51 27.88
CA CYS A 690 -8.46 21.42 27.10
C CYS A 690 -8.61 19.96 26.68
N ALA A 691 -9.44 19.19 27.34
CA ALA A 691 -9.54 17.77 27.15
C ALA A 691 -11.00 17.31 26.98
N SER A 692 -11.23 16.33 26.14
CA SER A 692 -12.55 15.73 25.99
C SER A 692 -12.48 14.21 26.15
N LEU A 693 -13.53 13.64 26.76
CA LEU A 693 -13.88 12.25 26.71
C LEU A 693 -15.09 12.11 25.78
N THR A 694 -15.00 11.34 24.72
CA THR A 694 -16.00 11.30 23.66
C THR A 694 -16.53 9.88 23.48
N THR A 695 -17.83 9.71 23.33
CA THR A 695 -18.46 8.44 22.98
C THR A 695 -18.24 8.10 21.52
N PRO A 696 -18.36 6.83 21.12
CA PRO A 696 -18.53 6.49 19.71
C PRO A 696 -19.78 7.16 19.09
N SER A 697 -19.89 7.11 17.76
CA SER A 697 -21.07 7.58 17.04
C SER A 697 -22.23 6.59 17.20
N PHE A 698 -23.42 7.10 17.45
CA PHE A 698 -24.66 6.31 17.56
C PHE A 698 -25.77 6.90 16.71
N GLU A 699 -26.52 6.10 16.00
CA GLU A 699 -27.82 6.51 15.48
C GLU A 699 -28.86 6.37 16.60
N LEU A 700 -29.56 7.45 16.93
CA LEU A 700 -30.64 7.41 17.90
C LEU A 700 -31.93 6.91 17.24
N THR A 701 -32.64 6.02 17.91
CA THR A 701 -33.86 5.42 17.37
C THR A 701 -34.93 6.49 17.08
N ALA A 702 -35.41 6.54 15.84
CA ALA A 702 -36.40 7.53 15.43
C ALA A 702 -37.72 7.34 16.18
N GLY A 703 -38.24 8.42 16.78
CA GLY A 703 -39.50 8.41 17.52
C GLY A 703 -39.43 7.97 18.98
N GLU A 704 -38.23 7.57 19.45
CA GLU A 704 -37.97 7.20 20.83
C GLU A 704 -37.33 8.38 21.62
N THR A 705 -37.39 8.30 22.94
CA THR A 705 -36.75 9.24 23.84
C THR A 705 -35.41 8.71 24.28
N SER A 706 -34.32 9.21 23.70
CA SER A 706 -32.99 8.84 24.07
C SER A 706 -32.45 9.68 25.22
N THR A 707 -31.85 9.08 26.22
CA THR A 707 -31.28 9.74 27.39
C THR A 707 -29.81 9.32 27.58
N LEU A 708 -28.94 10.32 27.63
CA LEU A 708 -27.56 10.15 28.10
C LEU A 708 -27.54 10.28 29.63
N SER A 709 -27.15 9.23 30.34
CA SER A 709 -27.00 9.24 31.82
C SER A 709 -25.58 8.90 32.21
N PHE A 710 -25.13 9.45 33.32
CA PHE A 710 -23.80 9.18 33.88
C PHE A 710 -23.76 9.57 35.34
N TRP A 711 -22.84 8.94 36.10
CA TRP A 711 -22.48 9.39 37.42
C TRP A 711 -21.25 10.27 37.38
N THR A 712 -21.18 11.28 38.24
CA THR A 712 -20.04 12.21 38.24
C THR A 712 -19.73 12.76 39.62
N ALA A 713 -18.45 13.01 39.86
CA ALA A 713 -17.90 13.69 41.01
C ALA A 713 -16.78 14.63 40.58
N TRP A 714 -16.60 15.76 41.20
CA TRP A 714 -15.58 16.74 40.81
C TRP A 714 -15.05 17.55 41.98
N ASP A 715 -13.79 17.94 41.87
CA ASP A 715 -13.11 18.96 42.65
C ASP A 715 -12.34 19.84 41.65
N ILE A 716 -12.92 20.99 41.32
CA ILE A 716 -12.54 21.87 40.20
C ILE A 716 -12.51 23.29 40.71
N GLU A 717 -11.55 24.12 40.29
CA GLU A 717 -11.47 25.51 40.72
C GLU A 717 -12.76 26.28 40.39
N LEU A 718 -13.35 26.87 41.40
CA LEU A 718 -14.66 27.51 41.29
C LEU A 718 -14.66 28.71 40.31
N GLY A 719 -15.44 28.61 39.24
CA GLY A 719 -15.70 29.67 38.28
C GLY A 719 -14.55 29.97 37.30
N TRP A 720 -13.37 29.41 37.46
CA TRP A 720 -12.24 29.49 36.55
C TRP A 720 -12.16 28.24 35.63
N ASP A 721 -12.12 27.10 36.26
CA ASP A 721 -12.10 25.80 35.58
C ASP A 721 -13.51 25.22 35.48
N GLY A 722 -13.74 24.33 34.53
CA GLY A 722 -15.03 23.66 34.46
C GLY A 722 -15.23 22.76 33.27
N GLY A 723 -16.18 21.83 33.42
CA GLY A 723 -16.59 20.86 32.43
C GLY A 723 -18.00 21.09 31.91
N VAL A 724 -18.23 20.77 30.65
CA VAL A 724 -19.54 20.83 29.97
C VAL A 724 -19.76 19.56 29.15
N ILE A 725 -21.04 19.33 28.79
CA ILE A 725 -21.44 18.25 27.90
C ILE A 725 -21.81 18.85 26.55
N GLU A 726 -21.32 18.25 25.50
CA GLU A 726 -21.61 18.68 24.13
C GLU A 726 -22.00 17.48 23.26
N VAL A 727 -22.79 17.72 22.23
CA VAL A 727 -23.25 16.73 21.25
C VAL A 727 -22.86 17.19 19.83
N SER A 728 -22.38 16.30 19.02
CA SER A 728 -22.12 16.47 17.60
C SER A 728 -23.08 15.61 16.77
N THR A 729 -23.53 16.14 15.63
CA THR A 729 -24.33 15.39 14.62
C THR A 729 -23.61 15.27 13.27
N ASP A 730 -22.34 15.66 13.22
CA ASP A 730 -21.52 15.72 12.01
C ASP A 730 -20.14 15.03 12.18
N GLY A 731 -20.10 13.96 13.02
CA GLY A 731 -18.88 13.19 13.24
C GLY A 731 -17.79 13.93 14.01
N GLY A 732 -18.14 14.93 14.84
CA GLY A 732 -17.19 15.70 15.65
C GLY A 732 -16.68 16.97 14.97
N ALA A 733 -17.12 17.30 13.74
CA ALA A 733 -16.70 18.52 13.05
C ALA A 733 -17.24 19.79 13.74
N SER A 734 -18.46 19.72 14.29
CA SER A 734 -19.02 20.77 15.13
C SER A 734 -19.71 20.22 16.38
N TRP A 735 -19.76 21.02 17.45
CA TRP A 735 -20.31 20.60 18.73
C TRP A 735 -21.31 21.59 19.27
N THR A 736 -22.43 21.08 19.75
CA THR A 736 -23.49 21.85 20.37
C THR A 736 -23.56 21.53 21.87
N ARG A 737 -23.50 22.56 22.73
CA ARG A 737 -23.62 22.39 24.17
C ARG A 737 -25.02 21.96 24.54
N VAL A 738 -25.15 20.93 25.37
CA VAL A 738 -26.37 20.45 25.94
C VAL A 738 -26.38 20.69 27.45
N THR A 739 -27.56 20.83 28.04
CA THR A 739 -27.71 21.12 29.47
C THR A 739 -28.27 19.88 30.15
N PRO A 740 -27.65 19.39 31.25
CA PRO A 740 -28.20 18.29 32.01
C PRO A 740 -29.57 18.68 32.64
N ASP A 741 -30.41 17.70 32.88
CA ASP A 741 -31.68 17.89 33.58
C ASP A 741 -31.45 18.51 34.95
N GLY A 742 -32.18 19.57 35.27
CA GLY A 742 -31.96 20.36 36.46
C GLY A 742 -30.87 21.45 36.32
N GLY A 743 -30.18 21.53 35.19
CA GLY A 743 -29.15 22.52 34.88
C GLY A 743 -27.74 22.13 35.36
N TYR A 744 -26.78 22.96 35.00
CA TYR A 744 -25.38 22.79 35.48
C TYR A 744 -25.29 23.28 36.95
N PRO A 745 -24.43 22.64 37.78
CA PRO A 745 -24.31 22.97 39.22
C PRO A 745 -23.62 24.31 39.47
N GLY A 746 -22.93 24.90 38.49
CA GLY A 746 -22.24 26.17 38.64
C GLY A 746 -22.13 26.94 37.32
N THR A 747 -21.34 28.01 37.34
CA THR A 747 -21.15 28.91 36.21
C THR A 747 -19.70 29.36 36.12
N ILE A 748 -19.11 29.34 34.92
CA ILE A 748 -17.81 29.95 34.67
C ILE A 748 -17.94 31.46 34.83
N SER A 749 -17.27 32.03 35.84
CA SER A 749 -17.37 33.44 36.17
C SER A 749 -16.18 34.28 35.74
N GLN A 750 -15.04 33.62 35.38
CA GLN A 750 -13.75 34.23 35.13
C GLN A 750 -13.04 33.56 33.92
N GLY A 751 -11.89 34.11 33.51
CA GLY A 751 -10.97 33.50 32.56
C GLY A 751 -11.34 33.62 31.08
N GLY A 752 -12.37 34.34 30.70
CA GLY A 752 -12.74 34.55 29.30
C GLY A 752 -13.24 33.29 28.63
N THR A 753 -12.97 33.15 27.32
CA THR A 753 -13.31 31.93 26.56
C THR A 753 -12.06 31.06 26.43
N LEU A 754 -12.12 29.88 27.04
CA LEU A 754 -11.09 28.82 26.90
C LEU A 754 -11.78 27.55 26.41
N CYS A 755 -11.18 26.82 25.51
CA CYS A 755 -11.75 25.59 24.94
C CYS A 755 -13.20 25.74 24.41
N GLY A 756 -13.59 26.90 23.92
CA GLY A 756 -14.97 27.17 23.53
C GLY A 756 -15.96 27.37 24.70
N ILE A 757 -15.51 27.26 25.97
CA ILE A 757 -16.35 27.51 27.15
C ILE A 757 -16.12 28.96 27.61
N ALA A 758 -17.11 29.79 27.45
CA ALA A 758 -17.03 31.24 27.75
C ALA A 758 -17.43 31.55 29.18
N THR A 759 -16.97 32.69 29.69
CA THR A 759 -17.50 33.29 30.89
C THR A 759 -19.02 33.48 30.77
N GLY A 760 -19.78 33.12 31.81
CA GLY A 760 -21.24 33.07 31.81
C GLY A 760 -21.84 31.71 31.45
N SER A 761 -21.01 30.74 30.95
CA SER A 761 -21.50 29.40 30.67
C SER A 761 -21.80 28.60 31.94
N GLY A 762 -22.92 27.90 31.96
CA GLY A 762 -23.16 26.82 32.93
C GLY A 762 -22.13 25.71 32.79
N ALA A 763 -21.61 25.19 33.90
CA ALA A 763 -20.57 24.14 33.92
C ALA A 763 -20.55 23.37 35.24
N PHE A 764 -19.94 22.19 35.23
CA PHE A 764 -19.43 21.51 36.41
C PHE A 764 -18.20 22.30 36.88
N THR A 765 -18.28 23.03 37.97
CA THR A 765 -17.19 23.85 38.52
C THR A 765 -17.37 23.94 40.03
N GLY A 766 -16.32 24.26 40.76
CA GLY A 766 -16.29 24.19 42.22
C GLY A 766 -16.14 22.77 42.74
N MET A 767 -16.71 22.51 43.91
CA MET A 767 -16.54 21.21 44.57
C MET A 767 -17.88 20.49 44.72
N SER A 768 -17.98 19.25 44.24
CA SER A 768 -19.02 18.31 44.64
C SER A 768 -18.72 17.64 45.97
N HIS A 769 -17.59 18.03 46.63
CA HIS A 769 -17.00 17.33 47.76
C HIS A 769 -16.67 15.87 47.42
N LEU A 770 -16.45 15.59 46.09
CA LEU A 770 -16.19 14.27 45.52
C LEU A 770 -17.27 13.25 45.86
N THR A 771 -18.50 13.75 46.06
CA THR A 771 -19.70 12.94 46.25
C THR A 771 -20.29 12.65 44.87
N TRP A 772 -20.46 11.39 44.55
CA TRP A 772 -21.07 10.95 43.33
C TRP A 772 -22.54 11.35 43.22
N ALA A 773 -22.92 11.93 42.09
CA ALA A 773 -24.29 12.28 41.78
C ALA A 773 -24.64 11.87 40.33
N PRO A 774 -25.86 11.36 40.11
CA PRO A 774 -26.34 11.06 38.77
C PRO A 774 -26.75 12.34 38.03
N TYR A 775 -26.42 12.38 36.73
CA TYR A 775 -26.90 13.40 35.79
C TYR A 775 -27.47 12.71 34.54
N GLN A 776 -28.44 13.39 33.92
CA GLN A 776 -29.09 12.96 32.71
C GLN A 776 -29.20 14.13 31.73
N VAL A 777 -29.16 13.81 30.43
CA VAL A 777 -29.36 14.75 29.32
C VAL A 777 -30.39 14.14 28.39
N ASP A 778 -31.48 14.85 28.17
CA ASP A 778 -32.49 14.49 27.18
C ASP A 778 -31.94 14.76 25.76
N LEU A 779 -31.79 13.70 24.97
CA LEU A 779 -31.34 13.74 23.58
C LEU A 779 -32.49 13.52 22.58
N SER A 780 -33.76 13.58 23.01
CA SER A 780 -34.92 13.32 22.12
C SER A 780 -34.98 14.28 20.92
N ALA A 781 -34.39 15.48 21.04
CA ALA A 781 -34.27 16.43 19.93
C ALA A 781 -33.41 15.92 18.77
N TYR A 782 -32.59 14.87 18.99
CA TYR A 782 -31.70 14.25 18.02
C TYR A 782 -32.20 12.88 17.54
N ALA A 783 -33.43 12.46 17.86
CA ALA A 783 -34.00 11.18 17.45
C ALA A 783 -33.93 11.02 15.93
N GLY A 784 -33.44 9.85 15.47
CA GLY A 784 -33.20 9.54 14.05
C GLY A 784 -31.96 10.22 13.47
N GLN A 785 -31.07 10.78 14.26
CA GLN A 785 -29.80 11.35 13.84
C GLN A 785 -28.63 10.54 14.41
N THR A 786 -27.51 10.54 13.70
CA THR A 786 -26.24 10.03 14.23
C THR A 786 -25.63 11.08 15.14
N VAL A 787 -25.34 10.70 16.39
CA VAL A 787 -24.77 11.61 17.39
C VAL A 787 -23.51 11.04 18.04
N GLN A 788 -22.65 11.94 18.50
CA GLN A 788 -21.58 11.69 19.47
C GLN A 788 -21.79 12.62 20.65
N ALA A 789 -21.53 12.15 21.88
CA ALA A 789 -21.52 12.98 23.07
C ALA A 789 -20.11 13.10 23.65
N ARG A 790 -19.77 14.26 24.21
CA ARG A 790 -18.47 14.42 24.89
C ARG A 790 -18.58 15.19 26.19
N TRP A 791 -17.72 14.87 27.13
CA TRP A 791 -17.40 15.63 28.32
C TRP A 791 -16.17 16.47 28.03
N LEU A 792 -16.36 17.80 27.83
CA LEU A 792 -15.28 18.73 27.54
C LEU A 792 -14.89 19.45 28.81
N TYR A 793 -13.61 19.34 29.20
CA TYR A 793 -13.03 19.96 30.40
C TYR A 793 -11.98 21.00 30.01
N ARG A 794 -12.06 22.16 30.70
CA ARG A 794 -11.09 23.25 30.58
C ARG A 794 -10.47 23.58 31.91
N THR A 795 -9.17 23.89 31.97
CA THR A 795 -8.48 24.53 33.11
C THR A 795 -7.71 25.75 32.64
N ASP A 796 -7.51 26.70 33.58
CA ASP A 796 -6.68 27.88 33.32
C ASP A 796 -5.20 27.65 33.72
N GLN A 797 -4.47 28.75 34.06
CA GLN A 797 -3.01 28.67 34.31
C GLN A 797 -2.63 28.38 35.76
N GLU A 798 -3.59 28.51 36.70
CA GLU A 798 -3.35 28.45 38.13
C GLU A 798 -4.34 27.48 38.78
N GLN A 799 -4.05 26.95 39.91
CA GLN A 799 -4.88 26.14 40.82
C GLN A 799 -5.82 25.10 40.14
N THR A 800 -5.50 23.86 40.26
CA THR A 800 -6.39 22.76 39.90
C THR A 800 -6.79 22.00 41.17
N GLY A 801 -8.03 21.46 41.21
CA GLY A 801 -8.47 20.49 42.21
C GLY A 801 -8.03 19.06 41.86
N GLU A 802 -8.72 18.06 42.38
CA GLU A 802 -8.47 16.65 41.99
C GLU A 802 -8.96 16.35 40.56
N GLY A 803 -9.73 17.22 39.93
CA GLY A 803 -10.25 17.09 38.60
C GLY A 803 -11.68 16.58 38.50
N TRP A 804 -12.03 16.03 37.35
CA TRP A 804 -13.41 15.61 37.04
C TRP A 804 -13.48 14.12 36.83
N PHE A 805 -14.39 13.43 37.51
CA PHE A 805 -14.60 11.99 37.42
C PHE A 805 -15.97 11.72 36.78
N VAL A 806 -16.05 10.80 35.87
CA VAL A 806 -17.25 10.34 35.19
C VAL A 806 -17.29 8.82 35.24
N ASP A 807 -18.44 8.24 35.53
CA ASP A 807 -18.63 6.81 35.65
C ASP A 807 -20.04 6.39 35.20
N ASP A 808 -20.22 5.09 34.99
CA ASP A 808 -21.50 4.48 34.62
C ASP A 808 -22.22 5.26 33.49
N VAL A 809 -21.49 5.59 32.43
CA VAL A 809 -22.04 6.24 31.24
C VAL A 809 -23.02 5.29 30.56
N ALA A 810 -24.25 5.74 30.31
CA ALA A 810 -25.22 4.99 29.52
C ALA A 810 -26.03 5.90 28.58
N LEU A 811 -26.31 5.40 27.38
CA LEU A 811 -27.15 6.04 26.38
C LEU A 811 -28.25 5.07 25.94
N THR A 812 -29.50 5.42 26.22
CA THR A 812 -30.66 4.58 25.86
C THR A 812 -31.14 4.84 24.43
N HIS A 813 -31.84 3.86 23.83
CA HIS A 813 -32.37 3.92 22.47
C HIS A 813 -31.32 4.36 21.44
N ALA A 814 -30.09 3.87 21.65
CA ALA A 814 -28.98 4.02 20.73
C ALA A 814 -28.94 2.78 19.82
N GLN A 815 -28.92 3.03 18.54
CA GLN A 815 -28.64 1.97 17.58
C GLN A 815 -27.13 1.75 17.57
N VAL A 816 -26.69 0.62 18.10
CA VAL A 816 -25.30 0.18 17.98
C VAL A 816 -25.16 -0.54 16.64
N PRO A 817 -24.42 0.01 15.65
CA PRO A 817 -24.23 -0.69 14.40
C PRO A 817 -23.54 -2.03 14.66
N GLY A 818 -24.06 -3.12 14.08
CA GLY A 818 -23.24 -4.26 13.86
C GLY A 818 -23.48 -5.53 14.64
N MET A 819 -24.49 -5.65 15.47
CA MET A 819 -24.77 -6.94 16.10
C MET A 819 -25.95 -7.64 15.43
N CYS A 820 -25.64 -8.71 14.67
CA CYS A 820 -26.64 -9.71 14.30
C CYS A 820 -26.71 -10.81 15.36
N VAL A 821 -27.84 -11.54 15.44
CA VAL A 821 -28.01 -12.69 16.31
C VAL A 821 -27.75 -13.95 15.50
N THR A 822 -26.82 -14.80 15.99
CA THR A 822 -26.64 -16.14 15.43
C THR A 822 -27.96 -16.90 15.57
N ALA A 823 -28.43 -17.55 14.50
CA ALA A 823 -29.61 -18.39 14.59
C ALA A 823 -29.39 -19.43 15.68
N PRO A 824 -30.36 -19.69 16.58
CA PRO A 824 -30.20 -20.74 17.60
C PRO A 824 -29.90 -22.06 16.92
N ASP A 825 -28.92 -22.79 17.44
CA ASP A 825 -28.58 -24.17 17.03
C ASP A 825 -29.83 -25.06 17.05
N GLY A 826 -30.41 -25.22 15.91
CA GLY A 826 -31.64 -26.01 15.80
C GLY A 826 -32.22 -25.94 14.41
N LEU A 827 -31.50 -26.37 13.44
CA LEU A 827 -31.93 -27.04 12.21
C LEU A 827 -30.70 -27.18 11.32
N LEU A 828 -29.89 -28.21 11.61
CA LEU A 828 -29.16 -28.86 10.53
C LEU A 828 -30.28 -29.36 9.58
N ILE A 829 -30.52 -28.61 8.52
CA ILE A 829 -31.20 -29.13 7.34
C ILE A 829 -30.14 -29.98 6.65
N ASP A 830 -29.89 -31.17 7.21
CA ASP A 830 -29.32 -32.24 6.41
C ASP A 830 -30.45 -32.64 5.43
N GLY A 831 -30.12 -32.60 4.14
CA GLY A 831 -31.05 -32.87 3.04
C GLY A 831 -31.54 -34.32 2.97
N PHE A 832 -31.84 -34.93 4.13
CA PHE A 832 -32.27 -36.34 4.24
C PHE A 832 -33.72 -36.56 4.72
N ASP A 833 -34.56 -35.52 4.79
CA ASP A 833 -35.99 -35.70 5.04
C ASP A 833 -36.83 -35.29 3.82
N THR A 834 -36.86 -36.16 2.85
CA THR A 834 -38.08 -36.31 1.99
C THR A 834 -38.56 -37.74 2.08
N PRO A 835 -39.90 -37.98 2.30
CA PRO A 835 -40.50 -39.27 2.43
C PRO A 835 -40.48 -40.10 1.14
#